data_fb67a43b137a6f6a4ef8ea37ef9fde9f
#
_entry.id   fb67a43b137a6f6a4ef8ea37ef9fde9f
#
_cell.length_a   1.000
_cell.length_b   1.000
_cell.length_c   1.000
_cell.angle_alpha   90.00
_cell.angle_beta   90.00
_cell.angle_gamma   90.00
#
_symmetry.space_group_name_H-M   'P 1'
#
loop_
_entity.id
_entity.type
_entity.pdbx_description
1 polymer ?
#
loop_
_entity_poly.entity_id
_entity_poly.type
_entity_poly.pdbx_seq_one_letter_code
_entity_poly.pdbx_strand_id
1 'polypeptide(L)'
;MKKNDLLIEELSARLKELSLRQESFGREIKAIEEQIAALVGDVHPVQVQPAEKPAPAKAEMVISLQTEAKKPEAKISIPKPKKPEKTFNWEKIIGENWINKVGILILIIGVALGAKYSIENDLINPLTRIVLGYISGGILLIFSYRLRKKYESYSAVLVSGAMAIFYLLTYFAYDFYSLIPQVLAFVLMLVFTVFTVLASLSYNRSVIAHIGLVGAYAIPFILSSKTGDIVVLFSYIGLINLGILAISIKKYWRLLFCSSFFFTWIACAVWLVYDSDNIHYQSIAFGFGTLFFLQFYISGIVNKIISNKMLDVGDVIFLLLNSFIYYGIEFGVLSQENTSRYIGLFTVFNALIHFVVGVIIRNKKLADRSIFYLVLGLVFGFITIAIPIEWDGNWVTMLWAVQGLILFWVGRKQKVKFYEYLSFIILPLAFFSLCEDWSNYHNEMLIFINPIFFTTLLVGTSLSVVLSIFHKKNDFAEKNQKELLEIVKVIFSVLLVIVAYFSFYNEMKLYFSQWEASTILHTRSEGIRFNPVIEDYTAIYKISYALIFFSLLSFFNLLKIKSKALGIVAAILILFSLVLAQTAGFYSLGELREAYIHRAEELYYDIGLKYVLVRYLLLGCIALALISLWKNITQLPFKGKSVQMRILADLVVYTSVISFLSNELINWLAINRYEDVFKLGLSILWGVYSLALICIGIAKHKKHLRIGAIVLFSFTLLKLFFYDISDLDTISKIVVFIILGVLLLIISFLYNKFKDKISESEKNN
;
A
#
# COMPACT_ATOMS: atom_id res chain seq x y z
N MET A 1 -41.22 40.86 1.25
CA MET A 1 -41.50 41.10 2.68
C MET A 1 -42.31 39.96 3.30
N LYS A 2 -43.45 39.51 2.79
CA LYS A 2 -44.32 38.48 3.43
C LYS A 2 -43.68 37.09 3.70
N LYS A 3 -42.58 36.69 3.06
CA LYS A 3 -41.98 35.35 3.25
C LYS A 3 -40.99 35.31 4.43
N ASN A 4 -40.39 36.46 4.75
CA ASN A 4 -39.43 36.54 5.88
C ASN A 4 -40.19 36.74 7.20
N ASP A 5 -41.36 37.33 7.18
CA ASP A 5 -42.17 37.54 8.38
C ASP A 5 -42.75 36.23 8.89
N LEU A 6 -43.19 35.31 8.01
CA LEU A 6 -43.63 33.97 8.35
C LEU A 6 -42.48 33.09 8.92
N LEU A 7 -41.29 33.27 8.41
CA LEU A 7 -40.11 32.52 8.90
C LEU A 7 -39.67 33.01 10.29
N ILE A 8 -39.78 34.31 10.56
CA ILE A 8 -39.48 34.91 11.86
C ILE A 8 -40.50 34.44 12.90
N GLU A 9 -41.76 34.33 12.52
CA GLU A 9 -42.83 33.83 13.40
C GLU A 9 -42.65 32.34 13.74
N GLU A 10 -42.29 31.52 12.76
CA GLU A 10 -41.98 30.09 12.97
C GLU A 10 -40.73 29.89 13.86
N LEU A 11 -39.67 30.66 13.63
CA LEU A 11 -38.46 30.60 14.45
C LEU A 11 -38.68 31.10 15.87
N SER A 12 -39.53 32.15 16.06
CA SER A 12 -39.88 32.64 17.39
C SER A 12 -40.74 31.63 18.18
N ALA A 13 -41.67 30.93 17.50
CA ALA A 13 -42.41 29.83 18.12
C ALA A 13 -41.54 28.67 18.54
N ARG A 14 -40.58 28.28 17.71
CA ARG A 14 -39.57 27.24 18.05
C ARG A 14 -38.67 27.65 19.21
N LEU A 15 -38.24 28.90 19.24
CA LEU A 15 -37.45 29.42 20.34
C LEU A 15 -38.19 29.35 21.68
N LYS A 16 -39.48 29.67 21.65
CA LYS A 16 -40.38 29.61 22.84
C LYS A 16 -40.58 28.15 23.30
N GLU A 17 -40.73 27.22 22.37
CA GLU A 17 -40.83 25.78 22.71
C GLU A 17 -39.52 25.24 23.34
N LEU A 18 -38.36 25.64 22.81
CA LEU A 18 -37.05 25.25 23.36
C LEU A 18 -36.83 25.85 24.76
N SER A 19 -37.26 27.09 25.01
CA SER A 19 -37.14 27.70 26.33
C SER A 19 -38.02 26.98 27.38
N LEU A 20 -39.24 26.55 27.02
CA LEU A 20 -40.10 25.76 27.87
C LEU A 20 -39.53 24.37 28.19
N ARG A 21 -38.88 23.75 27.20
CA ARG A 21 -38.14 22.48 27.42
C ARG A 21 -36.96 22.66 28.37
N GLN A 22 -36.22 23.76 28.22
CA GLN A 22 -35.08 24.08 29.10
C GLN A 22 -35.53 24.26 30.55
N GLU A 23 -36.68 24.91 30.79
CA GLU A 23 -37.28 25.04 32.13
C GLU A 23 -37.75 23.71 32.69
N SER A 24 -38.30 22.79 31.87
CA SER A 24 -38.70 21.46 32.33
C SER A 24 -37.47 20.61 32.71
N PHE A 25 -36.40 20.65 31.92
CA PHE A 25 -35.12 19.99 32.27
C PHE A 25 -34.51 20.56 33.55
N GLY A 26 -34.57 21.89 33.75
CA GLY A 26 -34.10 22.49 35.01
C GLY A 26 -34.87 21.97 36.24
N ARG A 27 -36.20 21.72 36.10
CA ARG A 27 -37.01 21.11 37.20
C ARG A 27 -36.66 19.64 37.43
N GLU A 28 -36.44 18.86 36.37
CA GLU A 28 -36.04 17.46 36.49
C GLU A 28 -34.65 17.32 37.14
N ILE A 29 -33.68 18.17 36.76
CA ILE A 29 -32.37 18.19 37.39
C ILE A 29 -32.51 18.48 38.89
N LYS A 30 -33.28 19.48 39.25
CA LYS A 30 -33.49 19.86 40.66
C LYS A 30 -34.19 18.73 41.48
N ALA A 31 -35.15 18.02 40.90
CA ALA A 31 -35.79 16.85 41.49
C ALA A 31 -34.82 15.69 41.68
N ILE A 32 -33.89 15.48 40.74
CA ILE A 32 -32.84 14.47 40.86
C ILE A 32 -31.80 14.87 41.92
N GLU A 33 -31.44 16.15 41.99
CA GLU A 33 -30.55 16.68 43.03
C GLU A 33 -31.15 16.50 44.43
N GLU A 34 -32.46 16.76 44.61
CA GLU A 34 -33.16 16.53 45.82
C GLU A 34 -33.24 15.04 46.21
N GLN A 35 -33.39 14.14 45.20
CA GLN A 35 -33.35 12.70 45.43
C GLN A 35 -31.95 12.21 45.80
N ILE A 36 -30.90 12.76 45.20
CA ILE A 36 -29.52 12.46 45.56
C ILE A 36 -29.19 12.97 46.95
N ALA A 37 -29.65 14.16 47.32
CA ALA A 37 -29.46 14.70 48.66
C ALA A 37 -30.20 13.88 49.73
N ALA A 38 -31.36 13.32 49.40
CA ALA A 38 -32.10 12.42 50.29
C ALA A 38 -31.46 11.02 50.45
N LEU A 39 -30.67 10.59 49.46
CA LEU A 39 -29.95 9.29 49.46
C LEU A 39 -28.56 9.37 50.10
N VAL A 40 -27.96 10.55 50.18
CA VAL A 40 -26.62 10.80 50.73
C VAL A 40 -26.75 11.45 52.11
N GLY A 41 -27.47 10.82 53.02
CA GLY A 41 -27.51 11.26 54.43
C GLY A 41 -26.09 11.42 55.00
N ASP A 42 -25.76 12.64 55.48
CA ASP A 42 -24.59 13.03 56.26
C ASP A 42 -23.20 12.86 55.68
N VAL A 43 -22.80 13.78 54.76
CA VAL A 43 -21.40 14.20 54.62
C VAL A 43 -21.37 15.72 54.35
N HIS A 44 -20.53 16.44 55.09
CA HIS A 44 -20.40 17.89 55.18
C HIS A 44 -20.49 18.70 53.84
N PRO A 45 -21.09 19.91 53.90
CA PRO A 45 -21.28 20.73 52.71
C PRO A 45 -20.03 21.46 52.23
N VAL A 46 -19.68 21.25 50.99
CA VAL A 46 -18.72 22.14 50.27
C VAL A 46 -19.46 23.41 49.83
N GLN A 47 -19.09 24.55 50.36
CA GLN A 47 -19.62 25.86 49.96
C GLN A 47 -19.29 26.14 48.49
N VAL A 48 -20.32 26.26 47.69
CA VAL A 48 -20.24 26.85 46.31
C VAL A 48 -20.79 28.27 46.43
N GLN A 49 -19.93 29.25 46.13
CA GLN A 49 -20.33 30.66 46.02
C GLN A 49 -21.30 30.86 44.83
N PRO A 50 -22.35 31.72 44.99
CA PRO A 50 -23.26 32.00 43.93
C PRO A 50 -22.64 32.92 42.89
N ALA A 51 -22.75 32.56 41.60
CA ALA A 51 -22.39 33.42 40.47
C ALA A 51 -23.47 34.50 40.29
N GLU A 52 -23.03 35.77 40.26
CA GLU A 52 -23.85 36.98 40.03
C GLU A 52 -24.65 36.90 38.70
N LYS A 53 -25.89 37.37 38.75
CA LYS A 53 -26.75 37.61 37.60
C LYS A 53 -26.25 38.79 36.77
N PRO A 54 -26.13 38.69 35.45
CA PRO A 54 -26.02 39.89 34.60
C PRO A 54 -27.35 40.55 34.39
N ALA A 55 -27.35 41.87 34.54
CA ALA A 55 -28.49 42.78 34.30
C ALA A 55 -28.83 42.88 32.76
N PRO A 56 -30.06 43.24 32.41
CA PRO A 56 -30.52 43.27 31.03
C PRO A 56 -30.00 44.52 30.29
N ALA A 57 -29.25 44.32 29.20
CA ALA A 57 -28.86 45.36 28.28
C ALA A 57 -29.93 45.56 27.17
N LYS A 58 -30.37 46.80 27.02
CA LYS A 58 -31.25 47.26 25.96
C LYS A 58 -30.57 47.17 24.59
N ALA A 59 -31.35 46.72 23.61
CA ALA A 59 -30.97 46.77 22.21
C ALA A 59 -31.09 48.20 21.66
N GLU A 60 -30.01 48.74 21.16
CA GLU A 60 -30.04 49.78 20.13
C GLU A 60 -29.16 49.39 18.94
N MET A 61 -29.81 49.42 17.79
CA MET A 61 -29.28 49.05 16.50
C MET A 61 -28.67 50.28 15.84
N VAL A 62 -27.36 50.27 15.55
CA VAL A 62 -26.75 51.16 14.57
C VAL A 62 -25.82 50.35 13.66
N ILE A 63 -26.17 50.40 12.38
CA ILE A 63 -25.42 49.87 11.25
C ILE A 63 -24.29 50.85 10.94
N SER A 64 -23.05 50.43 10.92
CA SER A 64 -22.04 51.00 10.04
C SER A 64 -21.02 49.96 9.60
N LEU A 65 -20.92 49.84 8.30
CA LEU A 65 -19.88 49.17 7.56
C LEU A 65 -18.55 49.88 7.78
N GLN A 66 -17.52 49.17 8.23
CA GLN A 66 -16.17 49.40 7.71
C GLN A 66 -15.31 48.15 7.92
N THR A 67 -14.64 47.80 6.88
CA THR A 67 -13.63 46.79 6.64
C THR A 67 -12.38 47.06 7.50
N GLU A 68 -11.83 46.05 8.20
CA GLU A 68 -10.38 45.80 8.18
C GLU A 68 -9.98 44.49 8.87
N ALA A 69 -8.80 44.01 8.52
CA ALA A 69 -8.32 42.67 8.57
C ALA A 69 -7.74 42.20 9.92
N LYS A 70 -7.82 40.87 10.12
CA LYS A 70 -6.84 39.92 10.70
C LYS A 70 -6.45 39.97 12.18
N LYS A 71 -6.76 38.87 12.90
CA LYS A 71 -5.78 37.94 13.47
C LYS A 71 -6.46 36.67 13.97
N PRO A 72 -5.76 35.53 14.06
CA PRO A 72 -6.40 34.21 14.14
C PRO A 72 -6.85 33.87 15.56
N GLU A 73 -8.11 33.54 15.69
CA GLU A 73 -8.68 33.02 16.94
C GLU A 73 -8.25 31.57 17.17
N ALA A 74 -7.74 31.35 18.37
CA ALA A 74 -7.45 30.01 18.92
C ALA A 74 -8.75 29.23 19.03
N LYS A 75 -8.81 28.03 18.45
CA LYS A 75 -9.91 27.09 18.60
C LYS A 75 -10.01 26.63 20.06
N ILE A 76 -11.05 27.11 20.75
CA ILE A 76 -11.49 26.51 22.02
C ILE A 76 -12.06 25.14 21.68
N SER A 77 -11.32 24.09 22.00
CA SER A 77 -11.80 22.72 21.95
C SER A 77 -12.73 22.47 23.13
N ILE A 78 -14.02 22.33 22.84
CA ILE A 78 -15.00 21.84 23.82
C ILE A 78 -14.59 20.41 24.21
N PRO A 79 -14.32 20.10 25.50
CA PRO A 79 -14.00 18.74 25.90
C PRO A 79 -15.21 17.83 25.63
N LYS A 80 -15.03 16.78 24.82
CA LYS A 80 -16.02 15.70 24.71
C LYS A 80 -16.24 15.13 26.11
N PRO A 81 -17.51 14.83 26.52
CA PRO A 81 -17.76 14.18 27.79
C PRO A 81 -16.97 12.87 27.83
N LYS A 82 -16.07 12.76 28.80
CA LYS A 82 -15.37 11.50 29.10
C LYS A 82 -16.41 10.43 29.35
N LYS A 83 -16.40 9.36 28.55
CA LYS A 83 -17.09 8.12 28.89
C LYS A 83 -16.67 7.75 30.32
N PRO A 84 -17.60 7.28 31.18
CA PRO A 84 -17.24 6.88 32.52
C PRO A 84 -16.11 5.84 32.41
N GLU A 85 -14.98 6.11 33.00
CA GLU A 85 -13.89 5.15 33.15
C GLU A 85 -14.51 3.96 33.89
N LYS A 86 -14.58 2.82 33.20
CA LYS A 86 -14.85 1.55 33.86
C LYS A 86 -13.68 1.35 34.82
N THR A 87 -13.90 1.65 36.09
CA THR A 87 -12.97 1.27 37.17
C THR A 87 -12.82 -0.23 37.08
N PHE A 88 -11.66 -0.65 36.62
CA PHE A 88 -11.31 -2.05 36.44
C PHE A 88 -11.13 -2.64 37.82
N ASN A 89 -12.20 -3.24 38.32
CA ASN A 89 -12.22 -3.80 39.69
C ASN A 89 -11.56 -5.19 39.64
N TRP A 90 -10.22 -5.20 39.76
CA TRP A 90 -9.36 -6.38 39.68
C TRP A 90 -9.79 -7.47 40.65
N GLU A 91 -10.25 -7.08 41.85
CA GLU A 91 -10.71 -7.99 42.90
C GLU A 91 -11.95 -8.80 42.45
N LYS A 92 -12.91 -8.14 41.80
CA LYS A 92 -14.11 -8.80 41.26
C LYS A 92 -13.79 -9.68 40.05
N ILE A 93 -12.88 -9.26 39.20
CA ILE A 93 -12.48 -10.04 38.02
C ILE A 93 -11.67 -11.27 38.44
N ILE A 94 -10.74 -11.11 39.38
CA ILE A 94 -9.91 -12.21 39.87
C ILE A 94 -10.77 -13.16 40.74
N GLY A 95 -11.54 -12.65 41.70
CA GLY A 95 -12.30 -13.45 42.62
C GLY A 95 -13.47 -14.22 42.00
N GLU A 96 -14.29 -13.56 41.18
CA GLU A 96 -15.50 -14.19 40.63
C GLU A 96 -15.26 -14.93 39.30
N ASN A 97 -14.30 -14.51 38.49
CA ASN A 97 -14.15 -15.07 37.16
C ASN A 97 -12.87 -15.91 36.94
N TRP A 98 -11.73 -15.52 37.51
CA TRP A 98 -10.45 -16.21 37.24
C TRP A 98 -10.18 -17.35 38.21
N ILE A 99 -10.43 -17.16 39.53
CA ILE A 99 -10.17 -18.19 40.55
C ILE A 99 -10.98 -19.45 40.26
N ASN A 100 -12.25 -19.30 39.89
CA ASN A 100 -13.10 -20.45 39.56
C ASN A 100 -12.62 -21.20 38.29
N LYS A 101 -12.16 -20.46 37.25
CA LYS A 101 -11.66 -21.09 36.02
C LYS A 101 -10.30 -21.76 36.26
N VAL A 102 -9.42 -21.12 37.00
CA VAL A 102 -8.12 -21.67 37.38
C VAL A 102 -8.31 -22.89 38.32
N GLY A 103 -9.26 -22.81 39.26
CA GLY A 103 -9.57 -23.94 40.15
C GLY A 103 -10.02 -25.19 39.37
N ILE A 104 -10.90 -25.04 38.36
CA ILE A 104 -11.34 -26.19 37.57
C ILE A 104 -10.24 -26.70 36.63
N LEU A 105 -9.39 -25.80 36.08
CA LEU A 105 -8.25 -26.20 35.31
C LEU A 105 -7.24 -27.03 36.13
N ILE A 106 -6.96 -26.59 37.36
CA ILE A 106 -6.09 -27.33 38.30
C ILE A 106 -6.70 -28.68 38.64
N LEU A 107 -8.02 -28.73 38.82
CA LEU A 107 -8.72 -30.00 39.09
C LEU A 107 -8.59 -30.98 37.90
N ILE A 108 -8.79 -30.50 36.70
CA ILE A 108 -8.62 -31.33 35.47
C ILE A 108 -7.17 -31.84 35.34
N ILE A 109 -6.18 -30.98 35.59
CA ILE A 109 -4.79 -31.36 35.62
C ILE A 109 -4.53 -32.38 36.73
N GLY A 110 -5.08 -32.18 37.92
CA GLY A 110 -4.97 -33.11 39.03
C GLY A 110 -5.55 -34.50 38.71
N VAL A 111 -6.72 -34.57 38.05
CA VAL A 111 -7.28 -35.83 37.56
C VAL A 111 -6.40 -36.49 36.53
N ALA A 112 -5.84 -35.73 35.59
CA ALA A 112 -4.93 -36.25 34.58
C ALA A 112 -3.61 -36.78 35.20
N LEU A 113 -3.02 -36.04 36.14
CA LEU A 113 -1.80 -36.46 36.86
C LEU A 113 -2.06 -37.66 37.76
N GLY A 114 -3.21 -37.71 38.46
CA GLY A 114 -3.62 -38.84 39.27
C GLY A 114 -3.84 -40.10 38.43
N ALA A 115 -4.40 -39.97 37.23
CA ALA A 115 -4.53 -41.06 36.28
C ALA A 115 -3.14 -41.52 35.82
N LYS A 116 -2.23 -40.60 35.47
CA LYS A 116 -0.84 -40.90 35.05
C LYS A 116 -0.09 -41.63 36.18
N TYR A 117 -0.10 -41.09 37.40
CA TYR A 117 0.53 -41.70 38.58
C TYR A 117 -0.01 -43.10 38.88
N SER A 118 -1.32 -43.27 38.79
CA SER A 118 -2.00 -44.56 38.98
C SER A 118 -1.61 -45.58 37.89
N ILE A 119 -1.28 -45.09 36.67
CA ILE A 119 -0.75 -45.92 35.57
C ILE A 119 0.67 -46.38 35.88
N GLU A 120 1.55 -45.45 36.24
CA GLU A 120 2.95 -45.69 36.47
C GLU A 120 3.23 -46.62 37.64
N ASN A 121 2.34 -46.68 38.64
CA ASN A 121 2.53 -47.49 39.84
C ASN A 121 1.60 -48.70 39.95
N ASP A 122 0.84 -49.03 38.89
CA ASP A 122 -0.09 -50.19 38.85
C ASP A 122 -1.03 -50.36 40.07
N LEU A 123 -1.38 -49.23 40.72
CA LEU A 123 -2.13 -49.23 41.98
C LEU A 123 -3.59 -49.70 41.83
N ILE A 124 -4.18 -49.51 40.65
CA ILE A 124 -5.60 -49.77 40.38
C ILE A 124 -5.76 -50.28 38.95
N ASN A 125 -6.60 -51.31 38.75
CA ASN A 125 -6.93 -51.86 37.42
C ASN A 125 -7.43 -50.74 36.47
N PRO A 126 -7.06 -50.72 35.18
CA PRO A 126 -7.46 -49.75 34.18
C PRO A 126 -8.99 -49.46 34.14
N LEU A 127 -9.80 -50.48 34.18
CA LEU A 127 -11.26 -50.35 34.20
C LEU A 127 -11.74 -49.54 35.41
N THR A 128 -11.20 -49.86 36.62
CA THR A 128 -11.53 -49.18 37.85
C THR A 128 -11.14 -47.72 37.86
N ARG A 129 -10.01 -47.36 37.23
CA ARG A 129 -9.53 -45.96 37.03
C ARG A 129 -10.54 -45.15 36.22
N ILE A 130 -10.99 -45.71 35.10
CA ILE A 130 -12.00 -45.06 34.22
C ILE A 130 -13.33 -44.89 34.93
N VAL A 131 -13.82 -45.92 35.64
CA VAL A 131 -15.08 -45.87 36.40
C VAL A 131 -15.03 -44.82 37.51
N LEU A 132 -13.95 -44.78 38.30
CA LEU A 132 -13.78 -43.78 39.36
C LEU A 132 -13.74 -42.35 38.81
N GLY A 133 -13.08 -42.17 37.65
CA GLY A 133 -13.07 -40.89 36.95
C GLY A 133 -14.46 -40.47 36.48
N TYR A 134 -15.27 -41.35 35.89
CA TYR A 134 -16.65 -41.08 35.51
C TYR A 134 -17.52 -40.77 36.73
N ILE A 135 -17.31 -41.46 37.87
CA ILE A 135 -18.00 -41.17 39.13
C ILE A 135 -17.65 -39.76 39.61
N SER A 136 -16.35 -39.36 39.54
CA SER A 136 -15.93 -38.01 39.94
C SER A 136 -16.57 -36.92 39.08
N GLY A 137 -16.62 -37.09 37.77
CA GLY A 137 -17.33 -36.21 36.83
C GLY A 137 -18.83 -36.15 37.12
N GLY A 138 -19.44 -37.33 37.43
CA GLY A 138 -20.84 -37.41 37.83
C GLY A 138 -21.15 -36.65 39.12
N ILE A 139 -20.28 -36.76 40.13
CA ILE A 139 -20.39 -35.98 41.38
C ILE A 139 -20.35 -34.48 41.07
N LEU A 140 -19.45 -34.02 40.23
CA LEU A 140 -19.39 -32.60 39.83
C LEU A 140 -20.69 -32.15 39.15
N LEU A 141 -21.31 -32.98 38.30
CA LEU A 141 -22.61 -32.68 37.68
C LEU A 141 -23.73 -32.57 38.72
N ILE A 142 -23.79 -33.48 39.70
CA ILE A 142 -24.77 -33.44 40.77
C ILE A 142 -24.61 -32.17 41.60
N PHE A 143 -23.39 -31.83 42.00
CA PHE A 143 -23.13 -30.58 42.71
C PHE A 143 -23.49 -29.36 41.88
N SER A 144 -23.19 -29.37 40.60
CA SER A 144 -23.56 -28.30 39.69
C SER A 144 -25.07 -28.10 39.65
N TYR A 145 -25.86 -29.19 39.51
CA TYR A 145 -27.31 -29.12 39.46
C TYR A 145 -27.89 -28.54 40.75
N ARG A 146 -27.39 -28.97 41.94
CA ARG A 146 -27.80 -28.44 43.25
C ARG A 146 -27.49 -26.97 43.45
N LEU A 147 -26.33 -26.51 42.95
CA LEU A 147 -25.86 -25.12 43.11
C LEU A 147 -26.46 -24.16 42.09
N ARG A 148 -27.10 -24.66 41.04
CA ARG A 148 -27.60 -23.86 39.93
C ARG A 148 -28.49 -22.69 40.33
N LYS A 149 -29.43 -22.94 41.30
CA LYS A 149 -30.41 -21.92 41.72
C LYS A 149 -29.77 -20.75 42.47
N LYS A 150 -28.67 -20.98 43.20
CA LYS A 150 -28.05 -19.98 44.08
C LYS A 150 -26.75 -19.41 43.52
N TYR A 151 -25.98 -20.22 42.77
CA TYR A 151 -24.65 -19.88 42.26
C TYR A 151 -24.50 -20.30 40.79
N GLU A 152 -25.30 -19.69 39.89
CA GLU A 152 -25.41 -20.08 38.48
C GLU A 152 -24.04 -20.04 37.73
N SER A 153 -23.24 -19.00 37.96
CA SER A 153 -21.90 -18.87 37.31
C SER A 153 -20.93 -19.96 37.76
N TYR A 154 -20.94 -20.31 39.05
CA TYR A 154 -20.10 -21.37 39.59
C TYR A 154 -20.57 -22.75 39.12
N SER A 155 -21.88 -22.98 39.14
CA SER A 155 -22.49 -24.19 38.59
C SER A 155 -22.12 -24.40 37.12
N ALA A 156 -22.13 -23.35 36.31
CA ALA A 156 -21.72 -23.43 34.92
C ALA A 156 -20.26 -23.90 34.74
N VAL A 157 -19.34 -23.44 35.59
CA VAL A 157 -17.93 -23.89 35.59
C VAL A 157 -17.82 -25.37 35.99
N LEU A 158 -18.60 -25.84 36.99
CA LEU A 158 -18.60 -27.24 37.39
C LEU A 158 -19.13 -28.16 36.28
N VAL A 159 -20.19 -27.77 35.54
CA VAL A 159 -20.65 -28.52 34.35
C VAL A 159 -19.54 -28.61 33.32
N SER A 160 -18.87 -27.48 33.04
CA SER A 160 -17.78 -27.42 32.07
C SER A 160 -16.62 -28.37 32.43
N GLY A 161 -16.25 -28.39 33.73
CA GLY A 161 -15.24 -29.29 34.27
C GLY A 161 -15.61 -30.77 34.18
N ALA A 162 -16.86 -31.10 34.55
CA ALA A 162 -17.35 -32.47 34.43
C ALA A 162 -17.33 -32.97 32.97
N MET A 163 -17.74 -32.13 32.00
CA MET A 163 -17.71 -32.48 30.61
C MET A 163 -16.28 -32.69 30.12
N ALA A 164 -15.34 -31.83 30.50
CA ALA A 164 -13.95 -31.99 30.15
C ALA A 164 -13.35 -33.31 30.70
N ILE A 165 -13.71 -33.68 31.92
CA ILE A 165 -13.31 -34.97 32.53
C ILE A 165 -13.88 -36.14 31.74
N PHE A 166 -15.16 -36.10 31.34
CA PHE A 166 -15.79 -37.16 30.56
C PHE A 166 -15.10 -37.32 29.17
N TYR A 167 -14.79 -36.25 28.49
CA TYR A 167 -14.04 -36.34 27.24
C TYR A 167 -12.67 -36.98 27.42
N LEU A 168 -11.92 -36.54 28.43
CA LEU A 168 -10.57 -37.02 28.71
C LEU A 168 -10.59 -38.53 29.09
N LEU A 169 -11.54 -38.96 29.91
CA LEU A 169 -11.63 -40.36 30.32
C LEU A 169 -12.12 -41.29 29.20
N THR A 170 -13.01 -40.82 28.35
CA THR A 170 -13.40 -41.57 27.16
C THR A 170 -12.21 -41.78 26.22
N TYR A 171 -11.37 -40.74 26.05
CA TYR A 171 -10.15 -40.86 25.31
C TYR A 171 -9.18 -41.88 25.92
N PHE A 172 -8.92 -41.80 27.22
CA PHE A 172 -8.06 -42.79 27.89
C PHE A 172 -8.60 -44.21 27.82
N ALA A 173 -9.94 -44.41 27.96
CA ALA A 173 -10.57 -45.72 27.83
C ALA A 173 -10.38 -46.33 26.44
N TYR A 174 -10.36 -45.49 25.38
CA TYR A 174 -10.17 -45.95 24.02
C TYR A 174 -8.69 -46.12 23.68
N ASP A 175 -7.88 -45.05 23.75
CA ASP A 175 -6.51 -44.99 23.18
C ASP A 175 -5.48 -45.65 24.11
N PHE A 176 -5.52 -45.33 25.42
CA PHE A 176 -4.53 -45.77 26.38
C PHE A 176 -4.78 -47.21 26.89
N TYR A 177 -6.05 -47.50 27.16
CA TYR A 177 -6.41 -48.76 27.81
C TYR A 177 -7.06 -49.80 26.89
N SER A 178 -7.45 -49.39 25.68
CA SER A 178 -8.16 -50.26 24.71
C SER A 178 -9.39 -50.97 25.33
N LEU A 179 -10.06 -50.32 26.30
CA LEU A 179 -11.21 -50.89 27.02
C LEU A 179 -12.50 -50.81 26.20
N ILE A 180 -12.61 -49.89 25.30
CA ILE A 180 -13.79 -49.65 24.48
C ILE A 180 -13.43 -49.55 23.01
N PRO A 181 -14.26 -50.04 22.07
CA PRO A 181 -14.04 -49.92 20.67
C PRO A 181 -14.24 -48.48 20.21
N GLN A 182 -13.57 -48.11 19.07
CA GLN A 182 -13.59 -46.77 18.45
C GLN A 182 -15.02 -46.22 18.27
N VAL A 183 -15.94 -47.02 17.76
CA VAL A 183 -17.34 -46.64 17.52
C VAL A 183 -18.03 -46.22 18.80
N LEU A 184 -17.84 -46.96 19.91
CA LEU A 184 -18.44 -46.64 21.20
C LEU A 184 -17.84 -45.34 21.79
N ALA A 185 -16.54 -45.16 21.70
CA ALA A 185 -15.88 -43.92 22.12
C ALA A 185 -16.43 -42.70 21.34
N PHE A 186 -16.61 -42.83 20.04
CA PHE A 186 -17.18 -41.78 19.18
C PHE A 186 -18.62 -41.42 19.58
N VAL A 187 -19.48 -42.44 19.80
CA VAL A 187 -20.87 -42.23 20.22
C VAL A 187 -20.93 -41.54 21.59
N LEU A 188 -20.13 -41.97 22.57
CA LEU A 188 -20.10 -41.36 23.91
C LEU A 188 -19.68 -39.90 23.83
N MET A 189 -18.63 -39.57 23.09
CA MET A 189 -18.15 -38.20 22.91
C MET A 189 -19.20 -37.34 22.19
N LEU A 190 -19.91 -37.89 21.20
CA LEU A 190 -20.99 -37.19 20.51
C LEU A 190 -22.15 -36.89 21.51
N VAL A 191 -22.53 -37.83 22.34
CA VAL A 191 -23.56 -37.64 23.41
C VAL A 191 -23.12 -36.52 24.36
N PHE A 192 -21.86 -36.52 24.81
CA PHE A 192 -21.33 -35.44 25.64
C PHE A 192 -21.34 -34.09 24.95
N THR A 193 -21.06 -34.05 23.65
CA THR A 193 -21.17 -32.83 22.85
C THR A 193 -22.57 -32.26 22.83
N VAL A 194 -23.56 -33.09 22.51
CA VAL A 194 -24.98 -32.69 22.52
C VAL A 194 -25.42 -32.21 23.91
N PHE A 195 -25.05 -32.94 24.96
CA PHE A 195 -25.37 -32.54 26.32
C PHE A 195 -24.71 -31.20 26.69
N THR A 196 -23.46 -30.99 26.32
CA THR A 196 -22.74 -29.72 26.58
C THR A 196 -23.39 -28.54 25.84
N VAL A 197 -23.86 -28.75 24.61
CA VAL A 197 -24.61 -27.74 23.86
C VAL A 197 -25.91 -27.38 24.54
N LEU A 198 -26.72 -28.40 24.96
CA LEU A 198 -27.97 -28.18 25.68
C LEU A 198 -27.74 -27.49 27.03
N ALA A 199 -26.70 -27.88 27.75
CA ALA A 199 -26.31 -27.23 29.00
C ALA A 199 -25.91 -25.76 28.75
N SER A 200 -25.14 -25.47 27.76
CA SER A 200 -24.69 -24.10 27.41
C SER A 200 -25.88 -23.18 27.13
N LEU A 201 -26.89 -23.66 26.41
CA LEU A 201 -28.12 -22.92 26.14
C LEU A 201 -28.94 -22.70 27.39
N SER A 202 -29.06 -23.75 28.25
CA SER A 202 -29.85 -23.69 29.49
C SER A 202 -29.22 -22.77 30.54
N TYR A 203 -27.91 -22.67 30.61
CA TYR A 203 -27.15 -21.77 31.51
C TYR A 203 -26.91 -20.39 30.86
N ASN A 204 -27.21 -20.22 29.61
CA ASN A 204 -26.94 -19.01 28.87
C ASN A 204 -25.45 -18.55 28.98
N ARG A 205 -24.51 -19.49 28.97
CA ARG A 205 -23.07 -19.24 29.15
C ARG A 205 -22.26 -19.81 27.98
N SER A 206 -21.61 -18.94 27.26
CA SER A 206 -20.75 -19.31 26.09
C SER A 206 -19.54 -20.18 26.47
N VAL A 207 -19.06 -20.08 27.73
CA VAL A 207 -17.90 -20.86 28.19
C VAL A 207 -18.16 -22.37 28.14
N ILE A 208 -19.39 -22.81 28.51
CA ILE A 208 -19.79 -24.23 28.44
C ILE A 208 -19.75 -24.70 26.98
N ALA A 209 -20.29 -23.87 26.07
CA ALA A 209 -20.29 -24.18 24.65
C ALA A 209 -18.85 -24.29 24.06
N HIS A 210 -17.91 -23.45 24.51
CA HIS A 210 -16.51 -23.51 24.04
C HIS A 210 -15.83 -24.80 24.51
N ILE A 211 -16.06 -25.28 25.73
CA ILE A 211 -15.49 -26.55 26.19
C ILE A 211 -16.04 -27.71 25.38
N GLY A 212 -17.35 -27.71 25.11
CA GLY A 212 -17.94 -28.69 24.21
C GLY A 212 -17.41 -28.61 22.80
N LEU A 213 -17.16 -27.40 22.29
CA LEU A 213 -16.59 -27.18 20.96
C LEU A 213 -15.17 -27.76 20.86
N VAL A 214 -14.29 -27.39 21.82
CA VAL A 214 -12.89 -27.88 21.82
C VAL A 214 -12.87 -29.40 21.93
N GLY A 215 -13.70 -29.98 22.82
CA GLY A 215 -13.87 -31.43 22.93
C GLY A 215 -14.32 -32.04 21.60
N ALA A 216 -15.37 -31.48 21.00
CA ALA A 216 -15.90 -31.99 19.73
C ALA A 216 -14.85 -31.97 18.58
N TYR A 217 -14.13 -30.85 18.39
CA TYR A 217 -13.10 -30.81 17.35
C TYR A 217 -11.86 -31.68 17.65
N ALA A 218 -11.55 -31.92 18.91
CA ALA A 218 -10.46 -32.80 19.31
C ALA A 218 -10.76 -34.29 19.02
N ILE A 219 -12.03 -34.72 19.06
CA ILE A 219 -12.43 -36.11 18.91
C ILE A 219 -11.88 -36.81 17.69
N PRO A 220 -12.01 -36.27 16.45
CA PRO A 220 -11.49 -36.94 15.26
C PRO A 220 -9.96 -37.12 15.28
N PHE A 221 -9.25 -36.11 15.78
CA PHE A 221 -7.77 -36.17 15.83
C PHE A 221 -7.28 -37.13 16.93
N ILE A 222 -8.02 -37.24 17.99
CA ILE A 222 -7.72 -38.11 19.12
C ILE A 222 -8.07 -39.57 18.81
N LEU A 223 -9.18 -39.81 18.11
CA LEU A 223 -9.66 -41.16 17.79
C LEU A 223 -9.24 -41.70 16.45
N SER A 224 -8.53 -40.89 15.63
CA SER A 224 -8.07 -41.30 14.30
C SER A 224 -7.00 -42.39 14.43
N SER A 225 -7.31 -43.59 13.99
CA SER A 225 -6.32 -44.56 13.58
C SER A 225 -5.58 -44.04 12.34
N LYS A 226 -4.30 -44.41 12.12
CA LYS A 226 -3.40 -43.92 11.04
C LYS A 226 -4.00 -43.99 9.60
N THR A 227 -5.19 -44.50 9.42
CA THR A 227 -5.94 -44.66 8.15
C THR A 227 -7.27 -43.89 8.18
N GLY A 228 -7.30 -42.70 8.82
CA GLY A 228 -8.54 -41.92 9.00
C GLY A 228 -9.16 -41.51 7.66
N ASP A 229 -10.42 -41.96 7.41
CA ASP A 229 -11.21 -41.59 6.24
C ASP A 229 -11.62 -40.10 6.35
N ILE A 230 -11.19 -39.30 5.38
CA ILE A 230 -11.50 -37.87 5.28
C ILE A 230 -13.01 -37.62 5.26
N VAL A 231 -13.81 -38.52 4.67
CA VAL A 231 -15.26 -38.40 4.60
C VAL A 231 -15.86 -38.38 6.00
N VAL A 232 -15.38 -39.27 6.88
CA VAL A 232 -15.84 -39.35 8.27
C VAL A 232 -15.47 -38.10 9.04
N LEU A 233 -14.22 -37.62 8.89
CA LEU A 233 -13.73 -36.42 9.54
C LEU A 233 -14.56 -35.19 9.14
N PHE A 234 -14.66 -34.92 7.85
CA PHE A 234 -15.34 -33.73 7.35
C PHE A 234 -16.87 -33.79 7.52
N SER A 235 -17.49 -34.97 7.43
CA SER A 235 -18.92 -35.15 7.78
C SER A 235 -19.18 -34.81 9.23
N TYR A 236 -18.30 -35.24 10.14
CA TYR A 236 -18.41 -34.94 11.55
C TYR A 236 -18.24 -33.44 11.84
N ILE A 237 -17.21 -32.78 11.25
CA ILE A 237 -17.03 -31.34 11.37
C ILE A 237 -18.22 -30.58 10.80
N GLY A 238 -18.76 -31.01 9.67
CA GLY A 238 -19.96 -30.44 9.05
C GLY A 238 -21.17 -30.48 9.97
N LEU A 239 -21.36 -31.59 10.69
CA LEU A 239 -22.46 -31.79 11.64
C LEU A 239 -22.31 -30.89 12.90
N ILE A 240 -21.08 -30.71 13.40
CA ILE A 240 -20.78 -29.75 14.47
C ILE A 240 -21.13 -28.34 14.03
N ASN A 241 -20.69 -27.93 12.82
CA ASN A 241 -20.94 -26.61 12.26
C ASN A 241 -22.44 -26.36 12.05
N LEU A 242 -23.23 -27.35 11.64
CA LEU A 242 -24.70 -27.26 11.59
C LEU A 242 -25.30 -27.03 13.00
N GLY A 243 -24.78 -27.71 14.00
CA GLY A 243 -25.19 -27.46 15.40
C GLY A 243 -24.91 -26.03 15.85
N ILE A 244 -23.74 -25.48 15.49
CA ILE A 244 -23.37 -24.10 15.82
C ILE A 244 -24.22 -23.10 15.04
N LEU A 245 -24.53 -23.37 13.78
CA LEU A 245 -25.45 -22.59 12.97
C LEU A 245 -26.84 -22.53 13.66
N ALA A 246 -27.36 -23.67 14.10
CA ALA A 246 -28.63 -23.74 14.83
C ALA A 246 -28.62 -22.94 16.15
N ILE A 247 -27.50 -22.97 16.88
CA ILE A 247 -27.30 -22.14 18.07
C ILE A 247 -27.27 -20.67 17.69
N SER A 248 -26.57 -20.29 16.64
CA SER A 248 -26.38 -18.91 16.21
C SER A 248 -27.69 -18.22 15.80
N ILE A 249 -28.67 -18.97 15.32
CA ILE A 249 -30.02 -18.49 15.04
C ILE A 249 -30.71 -18.01 16.30
N LYS A 250 -30.57 -18.75 17.44
CA LYS A 250 -31.18 -18.40 18.72
C LYS A 250 -30.33 -17.44 19.55
N LYS A 251 -29.02 -17.67 19.61
CA LYS A 251 -28.05 -16.86 20.39
C LYS A 251 -26.74 -16.75 19.67
N TYR A 252 -26.42 -15.55 19.21
CA TYR A 252 -25.16 -15.27 18.53
C TYR A 252 -24.04 -15.01 19.55
N TRP A 253 -23.27 -16.05 19.85
CA TRP A 253 -22.03 -15.95 20.63
C TRP A 253 -20.85 -15.83 19.72
N ARG A 254 -20.46 -14.58 19.42
CA ARG A 254 -19.41 -14.26 18.43
C ARG A 254 -18.12 -15.08 18.63
N LEU A 255 -17.67 -15.23 19.88
CA LEU A 255 -16.44 -15.97 20.16
C LEU A 255 -16.58 -17.46 19.79
N LEU A 256 -17.72 -18.11 20.11
CA LEU A 256 -17.98 -19.51 19.74
C LEU A 256 -17.96 -19.70 18.23
N PHE A 257 -18.59 -18.79 17.52
CA PHE A 257 -18.64 -18.78 16.07
C PHE A 257 -17.26 -18.60 15.43
N CYS A 258 -16.45 -17.65 15.93
CA CYS A 258 -15.08 -17.46 15.48
C CYS A 258 -14.18 -18.66 15.79
N SER A 259 -14.36 -19.32 16.94
CA SER A 259 -13.57 -20.52 17.29
C SER A 259 -13.88 -21.69 16.37
N SER A 260 -15.17 -21.94 16.06
CA SER A 260 -15.54 -23.03 15.15
C SER A 260 -15.04 -22.76 13.73
N PHE A 261 -15.14 -21.54 13.27
CA PHE A 261 -14.56 -21.10 12.00
C PHE A 261 -13.05 -21.40 11.92
N PHE A 262 -12.32 -20.98 12.93
CA PHE A 262 -10.88 -21.18 12.99
C PHE A 262 -10.48 -22.66 12.99
N PHE A 263 -11.13 -23.49 13.82
CA PHE A 263 -10.83 -24.92 13.86
C PHE A 263 -11.22 -25.66 12.58
N THR A 264 -12.33 -25.29 11.93
CA THR A 264 -12.71 -25.91 10.67
C THR A 264 -11.69 -25.62 9.59
N TRP A 265 -11.31 -24.36 9.40
CA TRP A 265 -10.38 -23.99 8.34
C TRP A 265 -8.94 -24.45 8.62
N ILE A 266 -8.54 -24.56 9.89
CA ILE A 266 -7.27 -25.23 10.22
C ILE A 266 -7.33 -26.72 9.86
N ALA A 267 -8.43 -27.42 10.17
CA ALA A 267 -8.54 -28.84 9.82
C ALA A 267 -8.45 -29.04 8.29
N CYS A 268 -9.09 -28.18 7.50
CA CYS A 268 -8.98 -28.19 6.05
C CYS A 268 -7.55 -27.88 5.56
N ALA A 269 -6.90 -26.87 6.15
CA ALA A 269 -5.54 -26.49 5.78
C ALA A 269 -4.50 -27.57 6.12
N VAL A 270 -4.64 -28.20 7.28
CA VAL A 270 -3.80 -29.33 7.70
C VAL A 270 -3.97 -30.50 6.72
N TRP A 271 -5.20 -30.83 6.38
CA TRP A 271 -5.47 -31.88 5.40
C TRP A 271 -4.83 -31.54 4.04
N LEU A 272 -4.99 -30.31 3.56
CA LEU A 272 -4.38 -29.87 2.28
C LEU A 272 -2.86 -30.07 2.25
N VAL A 273 -2.18 -29.82 3.36
CA VAL A 273 -0.71 -29.97 3.44
C VAL A 273 -0.26 -31.44 3.46
N TYR A 274 -1.03 -32.33 4.08
CA TYR A 274 -0.58 -33.72 4.33
C TYR A 274 -1.15 -34.75 3.37
N ASP A 275 -2.32 -34.51 2.74
CA ASP A 275 -3.07 -35.57 2.04
C ASP A 275 -3.68 -35.14 0.70
N SER A 276 -3.34 -33.93 0.20
CA SER A 276 -3.92 -33.35 -1.02
C SER A 276 -3.58 -34.09 -2.29
N ASP A 277 -2.51 -34.89 -2.32
CA ASP A 277 -2.02 -35.57 -3.51
C ASP A 277 -2.91 -36.77 -3.94
N ASN A 278 -3.83 -37.19 -3.07
CA ASN A 278 -4.73 -38.29 -3.36
C ASN A 278 -5.92 -37.83 -4.19
N ILE A 279 -5.89 -38.12 -5.50
CA ILE A 279 -6.92 -37.75 -6.49
C ILE A 279 -8.34 -38.17 -6.06
N HIS A 280 -8.47 -39.29 -5.38
CA HIS A 280 -9.78 -39.80 -4.95
C HIS A 280 -10.46 -38.88 -3.93
N TYR A 281 -9.70 -38.16 -3.10
CA TYR A 281 -10.23 -37.29 -2.08
C TYR A 281 -10.43 -35.83 -2.50
N GLN A 282 -9.89 -35.42 -3.66
CA GLN A 282 -10.00 -34.01 -4.11
C GLN A 282 -11.46 -33.56 -4.31
N SER A 283 -12.29 -34.39 -5.00
CA SER A 283 -13.70 -34.07 -5.21
C SER A 283 -14.51 -34.00 -3.91
N ILE A 284 -14.13 -34.86 -2.96
CA ILE A 284 -14.78 -34.94 -1.65
C ILE A 284 -14.40 -33.72 -0.82
N ALA A 285 -13.12 -33.36 -0.78
CA ALA A 285 -12.60 -32.18 -0.11
C ALA A 285 -13.25 -30.88 -0.64
N PHE A 286 -13.33 -30.75 -1.97
CA PHE A 286 -14.03 -29.65 -2.64
C PHE A 286 -15.49 -29.53 -2.22
N GLY A 287 -16.21 -30.65 -2.12
CA GLY A 287 -17.59 -30.68 -1.66
C GLY A 287 -17.75 -30.21 -0.22
N PHE A 288 -16.90 -30.69 0.70
CA PHE A 288 -16.93 -30.32 2.11
C PHE A 288 -16.47 -28.88 2.34
N GLY A 289 -15.41 -28.42 1.67
CA GLY A 289 -14.96 -27.03 1.76
C GLY A 289 -16.06 -26.06 1.33
N THR A 290 -16.75 -26.36 0.22
CA THR A 290 -17.92 -25.60 -0.22
C THR A 290 -19.05 -25.63 0.83
N LEU A 291 -19.34 -26.79 1.43
CA LEU A 291 -20.31 -26.91 2.51
C LEU A 291 -19.95 -26.03 3.70
N PHE A 292 -18.68 -26.07 4.17
CA PHE A 292 -18.23 -25.26 5.29
C PHE A 292 -18.30 -23.76 4.98
N PHE A 293 -17.88 -23.34 3.81
CA PHE A 293 -18.04 -21.98 3.33
C PHE A 293 -19.49 -21.50 3.42
N LEU A 294 -20.43 -22.28 2.91
CA LEU A 294 -21.84 -21.93 2.95
C LEU A 294 -22.38 -21.89 4.38
N GLN A 295 -22.02 -22.84 5.24
CA GLN A 295 -22.43 -22.85 6.65
C GLN A 295 -22.01 -21.58 7.37
N PHE A 296 -20.74 -21.15 7.24
CA PHE A 296 -20.25 -19.92 7.87
C PHE A 296 -20.79 -18.66 7.19
N TYR A 297 -20.93 -18.66 5.88
CA TYR A 297 -21.47 -17.54 5.13
C TYR A 297 -22.93 -17.25 5.53
N ILE A 298 -23.75 -18.31 5.59
CA ILE A 298 -25.15 -18.23 6.02
C ILE A 298 -25.22 -17.79 7.50
N SER A 299 -24.41 -18.40 8.38
CA SER A 299 -24.39 -18.07 9.81
C SER A 299 -24.04 -16.60 10.07
N GLY A 300 -23.10 -16.03 9.31
CA GLY A 300 -22.70 -14.63 9.44
C GLY A 300 -23.79 -13.64 9.02
N ILE A 301 -24.62 -14.02 8.05
CA ILE A 301 -25.65 -13.14 7.48
C ILE A 301 -27.01 -13.35 8.15
N VAL A 302 -27.43 -14.59 8.39
CA VAL A 302 -28.79 -14.94 8.85
C VAL A 302 -29.15 -14.31 10.18
N ASN A 303 -28.23 -14.30 11.14
CA ASN A 303 -28.51 -13.69 12.44
C ASN A 303 -28.78 -12.17 12.34
N LYS A 304 -28.06 -11.48 11.46
CA LYS A 304 -28.24 -10.04 11.23
C LYS A 304 -29.56 -9.74 10.52
N ILE A 305 -29.91 -10.57 9.55
CA ILE A 305 -31.21 -10.47 8.84
C ILE A 305 -32.37 -10.65 9.83
N ILE A 306 -32.32 -11.70 10.67
CA ILE A 306 -33.42 -12.01 11.64
C ILE A 306 -33.50 -10.93 12.72
N SER A 307 -32.35 -10.41 13.19
CA SER A 307 -32.31 -9.42 14.27
C SER A 307 -32.47 -7.97 13.80
N ASN A 308 -32.56 -7.71 12.50
CA ASN A 308 -32.59 -6.37 11.89
C ASN A 308 -31.44 -5.46 12.38
N LYS A 309 -30.26 -6.04 12.65
CA LYS A 309 -29.08 -5.33 13.14
C LYS A 309 -28.11 -5.05 12.00
N MET A 310 -27.49 -3.88 12.05
CA MET A 310 -26.41 -3.53 11.13
C MET A 310 -25.19 -4.42 11.36
N LEU A 311 -24.44 -4.72 10.29
CA LEU A 311 -23.14 -5.37 10.38
C LEU A 311 -22.14 -4.43 11.05
N ASP A 312 -21.37 -4.97 11.97
CA ASP A 312 -20.21 -4.28 12.51
C ASP A 312 -18.94 -4.59 11.67
N VAL A 313 -17.86 -3.86 11.93
CA VAL A 313 -16.59 -4.05 11.22
C VAL A 313 -16.07 -5.49 11.33
N GLY A 314 -16.29 -6.14 12.46
CA GLY A 314 -15.83 -7.51 12.64
C GLY A 314 -16.65 -8.53 11.87
N ASP A 315 -17.96 -8.28 11.63
CA ASP A 315 -18.77 -9.15 10.76
C ASP A 315 -18.30 -9.04 9.31
N VAL A 316 -17.93 -7.82 8.88
CA VAL A 316 -17.36 -7.57 7.54
C VAL A 316 -16.04 -8.32 7.35
N ILE A 317 -15.12 -8.19 8.32
CA ILE A 317 -13.83 -8.89 8.30
C ILE A 317 -14.07 -10.41 8.26
N PHE A 318 -15.02 -10.93 9.03
CA PHE A 318 -15.35 -12.34 9.07
C PHE A 318 -15.83 -12.86 7.69
N LEU A 319 -16.74 -12.16 7.04
CA LEU A 319 -17.24 -12.54 5.71
C LEU A 319 -16.13 -12.51 4.66
N LEU A 320 -15.25 -11.51 4.69
CA LEU A 320 -14.07 -11.44 3.82
C LEU A 320 -13.13 -12.63 4.07
N LEU A 321 -12.80 -12.91 5.33
CA LEU A 321 -11.90 -14.02 5.68
C LEU A 321 -12.50 -15.37 5.24
N ASN A 322 -13.81 -15.59 5.47
CA ASN A 322 -14.46 -16.82 5.02
C ASN A 322 -14.35 -17.02 3.51
N SER A 323 -14.57 -15.95 2.73
CA SER A 323 -14.53 -16.01 1.27
C SER A 323 -13.11 -16.25 0.74
N PHE A 324 -12.10 -15.55 1.29
CA PHE A 324 -10.72 -15.70 0.81
C PHE A 324 -10.02 -16.96 1.33
N ILE A 325 -10.32 -17.41 2.56
CA ILE A 325 -9.77 -18.67 3.08
C ILE A 325 -10.35 -19.85 2.30
N TYR A 326 -11.68 -19.87 2.10
CA TYR A 326 -12.33 -20.86 1.24
C TYR A 326 -11.68 -20.89 -0.13
N TYR A 327 -11.58 -19.73 -0.77
CA TYR A 327 -10.98 -19.62 -2.08
C TYR A 327 -9.53 -20.14 -2.10
N GLY A 328 -8.70 -19.78 -1.12
CA GLY A 328 -7.30 -20.20 -1.05
C GLY A 328 -7.14 -21.71 -0.84
N ILE A 329 -7.97 -22.33 0.00
CA ILE A 329 -7.93 -23.78 0.24
C ILE A 329 -8.40 -24.54 -1.01
N GLU A 330 -9.53 -24.15 -1.61
CA GLU A 330 -10.04 -24.81 -2.80
C GLU A 330 -9.17 -24.57 -4.04
N PHE A 331 -8.54 -23.39 -4.12
CA PHE A 331 -7.49 -23.15 -5.10
C PHE A 331 -6.34 -24.16 -4.96
N GLY A 332 -5.87 -24.42 -3.72
CA GLY A 332 -4.88 -25.45 -3.46
C GLY A 332 -5.32 -26.85 -3.85
N VAL A 333 -6.58 -27.22 -3.57
CA VAL A 333 -7.17 -28.51 -3.99
C VAL A 333 -7.22 -28.62 -5.51
N LEU A 334 -7.61 -27.56 -6.22
CA LEU A 334 -7.76 -27.54 -7.67
C LEU A 334 -6.45 -27.33 -8.43
N SER A 335 -5.38 -26.85 -7.80
CA SER A 335 -4.08 -26.59 -8.46
C SER A 335 -3.29 -27.84 -8.80
N GLN A 336 -3.80 -29.02 -8.51
CA GLN A 336 -3.23 -30.29 -8.93
C GLN A 336 -3.38 -30.52 -10.46
N GLU A 337 -2.46 -31.27 -11.04
CA GLU A 337 -2.24 -31.41 -12.49
C GLU A 337 -3.53 -31.75 -13.29
N ASN A 338 -4.42 -32.56 -12.72
CA ASN A 338 -5.66 -32.99 -13.39
C ASN A 338 -6.84 -32.00 -13.24
N THR A 339 -6.81 -31.11 -12.28
CA THR A 339 -7.93 -30.22 -11.91
C THR A 339 -7.65 -28.75 -12.15
N SER A 340 -6.41 -28.37 -12.44
CA SER A 340 -5.97 -26.98 -12.63
C SER A 340 -6.78 -26.20 -13.69
N ARG A 341 -7.22 -26.88 -14.74
CA ARG A 341 -8.10 -26.30 -15.78
C ARG A 341 -9.44 -25.76 -15.28
N TYR A 342 -9.87 -26.13 -14.07
CA TYR A 342 -11.15 -25.68 -13.50
C TYR A 342 -11.00 -24.48 -12.58
N ILE A 343 -9.77 -24.00 -12.29
CA ILE A 343 -9.53 -22.91 -11.35
C ILE A 343 -10.18 -21.60 -11.82
N GLY A 344 -10.06 -21.26 -13.11
CA GLY A 344 -10.71 -20.08 -13.67
C GLY A 344 -12.23 -20.14 -13.53
N LEU A 345 -12.84 -21.29 -13.91
CA LEU A 345 -14.27 -21.52 -13.74
C LEU A 345 -14.71 -21.41 -12.28
N PHE A 346 -13.95 -21.99 -11.36
CA PHE A 346 -14.20 -21.91 -9.91
C PHE A 346 -14.13 -20.46 -9.41
N THR A 347 -13.18 -19.68 -9.87
CA THR A 347 -13.04 -18.27 -9.50
C THR A 347 -14.23 -17.43 -9.99
N VAL A 348 -14.66 -17.63 -11.23
CA VAL A 348 -15.87 -16.99 -11.77
C VAL A 348 -17.13 -17.44 -11.02
N PHE A 349 -17.21 -18.72 -10.64
CA PHE A 349 -18.33 -19.24 -9.85
C PHE A 349 -18.41 -18.59 -8.47
N ASN A 350 -17.27 -18.33 -7.80
CA ASN A 350 -17.25 -17.56 -6.57
C ASN A 350 -17.79 -16.13 -6.76
N ALA A 351 -17.38 -15.44 -7.84
CA ALA A 351 -17.95 -14.15 -8.18
C ALA A 351 -19.47 -14.21 -8.35
N LEU A 352 -19.97 -15.26 -9.02
CA LEU A 352 -21.40 -15.48 -9.26
C LEU A 352 -22.18 -15.72 -7.95
N ILE A 353 -21.64 -16.51 -7.02
CA ILE A 353 -22.27 -16.73 -5.70
C ILE A 353 -22.47 -15.38 -4.99
N HIS A 354 -21.43 -14.57 -4.91
CA HIS A 354 -21.52 -13.28 -4.26
C HIS A 354 -22.45 -12.31 -4.99
N PHE A 355 -22.50 -12.38 -6.33
CA PHE A 355 -23.42 -11.58 -7.13
C PHE A 355 -24.89 -11.95 -6.84
N VAL A 356 -25.23 -13.24 -6.82
CA VAL A 356 -26.59 -13.72 -6.49
C VAL A 356 -27.02 -13.27 -5.09
N VAL A 357 -26.12 -13.38 -4.09
CA VAL A 357 -26.37 -12.90 -2.73
C VAL A 357 -26.57 -11.38 -2.71
N GLY A 358 -25.77 -10.61 -3.47
CA GLY A 358 -25.94 -9.17 -3.62
C GLY A 358 -27.31 -8.78 -4.18
N VAL A 359 -27.77 -9.52 -5.22
CA VAL A 359 -29.13 -9.34 -5.80
C VAL A 359 -30.22 -9.64 -4.77
N ILE A 360 -30.10 -10.73 -4.02
CA ILE A 360 -31.07 -11.11 -2.96
C ILE A 360 -31.14 -10.02 -1.87
N ILE A 361 -29.99 -9.56 -1.38
CA ILE A 361 -29.90 -8.49 -0.39
C ILE A 361 -30.60 -7.22 -0.88
N ARG A 362 -30.34 -6.82 -2.11
CA ARG A 362 -30.95 -5.61 -2.72
C ARG A 362 -32.47 -5.74 -2.88
N ASN A 363 -32.93 -6.87 -3.45
CA ASN A 363 -34.34 -7.05 -3.77
C ASN A 363 -35.23 -7.15 -2.52
N LYS A 364 -34.72 -7.81 -1.48
CA LYS A 364 -35.47 -7.98 -0.22
C LYS A 364 -35.27 -6.83 0.77
N LYS A 365 -34.50 -5.80 0.45
CA LYS A 365 -34.15 -4.68 1.33
C LYS A 365 -33.61 -5.12 2.70
N LEU A 366 -32.90 -6.25 2.74
CA LEU A 366 -32.54 -6.97 3.96
C LEU A 366 -31.29 -6.38 4.65
N ALA A 367 -30.59 -5.45 4.05
CA ALA A 367 -29.33 -4.99 4.60
C ALA A 367 -28.99 -3.55 4.26
N ASP A 368 -28.12 -2.97 5.06
CA ASP A 368 -27.48 -1.68 4.84
C ASP A 368 -26.73 -1.60 3.52
N ARG A 369 -26.57 -0.38 3.04
CA ARG A 369 -25.69 -0.09 1.88
C ARG A 369 -24.28 -0.67 2.07
N SER A 370 -23.79 -0.74 3.30
CA SER A 370 -22.45 -1.26 3.62
C SER A 370 -22.31 -2.74 3.31
N ILE A 371 -23.29 -3.58 3.63
CA ILE A 371 -23.29 -5.02 3.30
C ILE A 371 -23.34 -5.24 1.80
N PHE A 372 -24.21 -4.49 1.13
CA PHE A 372 -24.34 -4.57 -0.32
C PHE A 372 -23.02 -4.26 -1.01
N TYR A 373 -22.32 -3.17 -0.59
CA TYR A 373 -21.03 -2.82 -1.16
C TYR A 373 -19.92 -3.82 -0.82
N LEU A 374 -19.96 -4.44 0.37
CA LEU A 374 -19.03 -5.52 0.71
C LEU A 374 -19.16 -6.70 -0.25
N VAL A 375 -20.38 -7.21 -0.41
CA VAL A 375 -20.66 -8.36 -1.31
C VAL A 375 -20.30 -8.02 -2.75
N LEU A 376 -20.61 -6.80 -3.19
CA LEU A 376 -20.25 -6.34 -4.51
C LEU A 376 -18.72 -6.20 -4.68
N GLY A 377 -18.01 -5.84 -3.61
CA GLY A 377 -16.55 -5.83 -3.57
C GLY A 377 -15.95 -7.22 -3.78
N LEU A 378 -16.55 -8.24 -3.18
CA LEU A 378 -16.14 -9.63 -3.43
C LEU A 378 -16.38 -10.06 -4.87
N VAL A 379 -17.51 -9.68 -5.48
CA VAL A 379 -17.76 -9.95 -6.91
C VAL A 379 -16.65 -9.38 -7.78
N PHE A 380 -16.36 -8.09 -7.64
CA PHE A 380 -15.29 -7.46 -8.41
C PHE A 380 -13.90 -8.00 -8.06
N GLY A 381 -13.65 -8.32 -6.79
CA GLY A 381 -12.40 -8.94 -6.34
C GLY A 381 -12.17 -10.29 -7.03
N PHE A 382 -13.16 -11.18 -7.04
CA PHE A 382 -13.04 -12.47 -7.71
C PHE A 382 -12.96 -12.35 -9.24
N ILE A 383 -13.66 -11.39 -9.86
CA ILE A 383 -13.48 -11.10 -11.30
C ILE A 383 -12.05 -10.64 -11.57
N THR A 384 -11.49 -9.76 -10.72
CA THR A 384 -10.11 -9.28 -10.86
C THR A 384 -9.09 -10.42 -10.72
N ILE A 385 -9.33 -11.37 -9.80
CA ILE A 385 -8.49 -12.55 -9.59
C ILE A 385 -8.65 -13.56 -10.73
N ALA A 386 -9.85 -13.72 -11.30
CA ALA A 386 -10.10 -14.65 -12.40
C ALA A 386 -9.30 -14.30 -13.66
N ILE A 387 -9.01 -13.01 -13.87
CA ILE A 387 -8.28 -12.56 -15.07
C ILE A 387 -6.89 -13.21 -15.17
N PRO A 388 -5.96 -13.11 -14.18
CA PRO A 388 -4.64 -13.72 -14.30
C PRO A 388 -4.63 -15.25 -14.14
N ILE A 389 -5.75 -15.86 -13.81
CA ILE A 389 -5.88 -17.32 -13.76
C ILE A 389 -6.20 -17.89 -15.13
N GLU A 390 -7.01 -17.18 -15.92
CA GLU A 390 -7.49 -17.65 -17.22
C GLU A 390 -6.64 -17.11 -18.38
N TRP A 391 -6.03 -15.95 -18.20
CA TRP A 391 -5.20 -15.28 -19.21
C TRP A 391 -3.82 -14.97 -18.67
N ASP A 392 -2.82 -15.04 -19.56
CA ASP A 392 -1.44 -14.72 -19.25
C ASP A 392 -0.96 -13.44 -19.94
N GLY A 393 0.10 -12.84 -19.40
CA GLY A 393 0.85 -11.73 -20.00
C GLY A 393 -0.02 -10.50 -20.28
N ASN A 394 0.10 -9.95 -21.49
CA ASN A 394 -0.52 -8.68 -21.89
C ASN A 394 -2.05 -8.62 -21.70
N TRP A 395 -2.75 -9.75 -21.77
CA TRP A 395 -4.20 -9.79 -21.57
C TRP A 395 -4.61 -9.40 -20.15
N VAL A 396 -3.84 -9.83 -19.15
CA VAL A 396 -4.08 -9.47 -17.74
C VAL A 396 -4.04 -7.95 -17.58
N THR A 397 -2.98 -7.35 -18.08
CA THR A 397 -2.75 -5.90 -18.01
C THR A 397 -3.86 -5.12 -18.72
N MET A 398 -4.23 -5.55 -19.95
CA MET A 398 -5.29 -4.91 -20.73
C MET A 398 -6.65 -4.97 -20.01
N LEU A 399 -7.03 -6.14 -19.50
CA LEU A 399 -8.31 -6.35 -18.84
C LEU A 399 -8.39 -5.55 -17.53
N TRP A 400 -7.33 -5.55 -16.72
CA TRP A 400 -7.30 -4.74 -15.51
C TRP A 400 -7.33 -3.23 -15.79
N ALA A 401 -6.65 -2.75 -16.83
CA ALA A 401 -6.68 -1.35 -17.23
C ALA A 401 -8.09 -0.90 -17.64
N VAL A 402 -8.76 -1.73 -18.44
CA VAL A 402 -10.16 -1.50 -18.88
C VAL A 402 -11.13 -1.58 -17.70
N GLN A 403 -10.99 -2.60 -16.84
CA GLN A 403 -11.81 -2.77 -15.65
C GLN A 403 -11.69 -1.56 -14.72
N GLY A 404 -10.46 -1.11 -14.43
CA GLY A 404 -10.19 0.06 -13.59
C GLY A 404 -10.80 1.34 -14.17
N LEU A 405 -10.68 1.56 -15.47
CA LEU A 405 -11.26 2.69 -16.17
C LEU A 405 -12.80 2.68 -16.11
N ILE A 406 -13.42 1.54 -16.39
CA ILE A 406 -14.89 1.39 -16.36
C ILE A 406 -15.41 1.64 -14.94
N LEU A 407 -14.79 1.05 -13.92
CA LEU A 407 -15.19 1.24 -12.53
C LEU A 407 -15.10 2.71 -12.11
N PHE A 408 -14.03 3.39 -12.48
CA PHE A 408 -13.89 4.82 -12.21
C PHE A 408 -14.97 5.64 -12.90
N TRP A 409 -15.21 5.41 -14.17
CA TRP A 409 -16.22 6.11 -14.95
C TRP A 409 -17.64 5.88 -14.41
N VAL A 410 -17.99 4.62 -14.10
CA VAL A 410 -19.29 4.25 -13.49
C VAL A 410 -19.43 4.89 -12.11
N GLY A 411 -18.37 4.85 -11.30
CA GLY A 411 -18.34 5.48 -9.97
C GLY A 411 -18.70 6.98 -10.04
N ARG A 412 -18.10 7.69 -10.97
CA ARG A 412 -18.37 9.12 -11.19
C ARG A 412 -19.77 9.37 -11.75
N LYS A 413 -20.19 8.57 -12.74
CA LYS A 413 -21.52 8.72 -13.37
C LYS A 413 -22.66 8.40 -12.41
N GLN A 414 -22.54 7.31 -11.64
CA GLN A 414 -23.54 6.86 -10.67
C GLN A 414 -23.41 7.52 -9.29
N LYS A 415 -22.38 8.33 -9.07
CA LYS A 415 -22.07 8.97 -7.79
C LYS A 415 -21.85 7.96 -6.65
N VAL A 416 -21.27 6.80 -6.95
CA VAL A 416 -21.00 5.71 -6.01
C VAL A 416 -19.50 5.64 -5.74
N LYS A 417 -19.07 6.13 -4.58
CA LYS A 417 -17.65 6.20 -4.16
C LYS A 417 -16.96 4.84 -4.15
N PHE A 418 -17.69 3.79 -3.88
CA PHE A 418 -17.18 2.43 -3.79
C PHE A 418 -16.46 1.98 -5.09
N TYR A 419 -17.05 2.25 -6.25
CA TYR A 419 -16.42 1.91 -7.54
C TYR A 419 -15.15 2.72 -7.81
N GLU A 420 -15.11 3.98 -7.36
CA GLU A 420 -13.90 4.80 -7.46
C GLU A 420 -12.75 4.20 -6.63
N TYR A 421 -13.04 3.76 -5.39
CA TYR A 421 -12.03 3.14 -4.53
C TYR A 421 -11.50 1.81 -5.08
N LEU A 422 -12.37 1.00 -5.69
CA LEU A 422 -11.92 -0.22 -6.38
C LEU A 422 -10.98 0.10 -7.55
N SER A 423 -11.30 1.13 -8.34
CA SER A 423 -10.43 1.55 -9.44
C SER A 423 -9.06 2.02 -8.97
N PHE A 424 -8.96 2.62 -7.75
CA PHE A 424 -7.70 3.05 -7.15
C PHE A 424 -6.77 1.89 -6.77
N ILE A 425 -7.31 0.68 -6.69
CA ILE A 425 -6.54 -0.55 -6.47
C ILE A 425 -6.20 -1.20 -7.80
N ILE A 426 -7.18 -1.32 -8.71
CA ILE A 426 -7.02 -2.08 -9.95
C ILE A 426 -6.09 -1.38 -10.96
N LEU A 427 -6.12 -0.04 -11.07
CA LEU A 427 -5.23 0.67 -11.99
C LEU A 427 -3.73 0.56 -11.61
N PRO A 428 -3.33 0.66 -10.33
CA PRO A 428 -1.97 0.28 -9.93
C PRO A 428 -1.62 -1.18 -10.19
N LEU A 429 -2.55 -2.13 -10.00
CA LEU A 429 -2.32 -3.54 -10.35
C LEU A 429 -2.04 -3.69 -11.85
N ALA A 430 -2.81 -3.03 -12.71
CA ALA A 430 -2.57 -3.00 -14.15
C ALA A 430 -1.19 -2.39 -14.49
N PHE A 431 -0.74 -1.38 -13.73
CA PHE A 431 0.60 -0.83 -13.91
C PHE A 431 1.70 -1.81 -13.49
N PHE A 432 1.55 -2.52 -12.37
CA PHE A 432 2.55 -3.52 -11.95
C PHE A 432 2.62 -4.69 -12.94
N SER A 433 1.48 -5.17 -13.43
CA SER A 433 1.42 -6.18 -14.50
C SER A 433 2.10 -5.67 -15.79
N LEU A 434 1.92 -4.39 -16.14
CA LEU A 434 2.62 -3.76 -17.26
C LEU A 434 4.13 -3.76 -17.08
N CYS A 435 4.63 -3.56 -15.84
CA CYS A 435 6.07 -3.63 -15.55
C CYS A 435 6.63 -5.04 -15.82
N GLU A 436 5.86 -6.09 -15.56
CA GLU A 436 6.20 -7.46 -15.90
C GLU A 436 6.19 -7.66 -17.43
N ASP A 437 5.16 -7.18 -18.13
CA ASP A 437 5.09 -7.23 -19.59
C ASP A 437 6.32 -6.57 -20.23
N TRP A 438 6.85 -5.47 -19.69
CA TRP A 438 8.04 -4.80 -20.20
C TRP A 438 9.32 -5.65 -20.10
N SER A 439 9.36 -6.69 -19.26
CA SER A 439 10.48 -7.62 -19.21
C SER A 439 10.45 -8.67 -20.32
N ASN A 440 9.31 -8.84 -20.98
CA ASN A 440 9.04 -9.88 -21.97
C ASN A 440 9.23 -9.44 -23.43
N TYR A 441 9.99 -8.36 -23.69
CA TYR A 441 10.36 -7.96 -25.05
C TYR A 441 11.32 -8.97 -25.68
N HIS A 442 10.99 -9.43 -26.90
CA HIS A 442 11.80 -10.37 -27.66
C HIS A 442 12.23 -9.75 -29.00
N ASN A 443 13.39 -10.12 -29.49
CA ASN A 443 13.96 -9.57 -30.73
C ASN A 443 13.15 -9.89 -32.01
N GLU A 444 12.19 -10.83 -31.96
CA GLU A 444 11.31 -11.14 -33.07
C GLU A 444 10.11 -10.21 -33.20
N MET A 445 9.85 -9.35 -32.21
CA MET A 445 8.70 -8.45 -32.20
C MET A 445 8.88 -7.30 -33.18
N LEU A 446 7.79 -6.87 -33.81
CA LEU A 446 7.79 -5.67 -34.65
C LEU A 446 7.82 -4.41 -33.80
N ILE A 447 8.64 -3.44 -34.20
CA ILE A 447 8.76 -2.15 -33.50
C ILE A 447 7.44 -1.38 -33.68
N PHE A 448 6.91 -0.82 -32.60
CA PHE A 448 5.61 -0.14 -32.51
C PHE A 448 4.37 -0.97 -32.87
N ILE A 449 4.51 -2.20 -33.40
CA ILE A 449 3.41 -3.08 -33.78
C ILE A 449 3.55 -4.39 -33.02
N ASN A 450 3.63 -4.30 -31.69
CA ASN A 450 3.71 -5.46 -30.80
C ASN A 450 2.69 -5.34 -29.66
N PRO A 451 2.27 -6.48 -29.06
CA PRO A 451 1.26 -6.50 -28.01
C PRO A 451 1.63 -5.64 -26.81
N ILE A 452 2.92 -5.60 -26.42
CA ILE A 452 3.40 -4.87 -25.24
C ILE A 452 3.27 -3.35 -25.44
N PHE A 453 3.55 -2.84 -26.65
CA PHE A 453 3.33 -1.44 -26.97
C PHE A 453 1.86 -1.04 -26.89
N PHE A 454 0.96 -1.87 -27.49
CA PHE A 454 -0.47 -1.62 -27.43
C PHE A 454 -1.00 -1.68 -25.98
N THR A 455 -0.53 -2.62 -25.19
CA THR A 455 -0.88 -2.71 -23.76
C THR A 455 -0.43 -1.44 -23.01
N THR A 456 0.80 -0.99 -23.28
CA THR A 456 1.35 0.23 -22.67
C THR A 456 0.51 1.46 -23.05
N LEU A 457 0.11 1.59 -24.33
CA LEU A 457 -0.78 2.67 -24.75
C LEU A 457 -2.18 2.59 -24.10
N LEU A 458 -2.72 1.40 -23.93
CA LEU A 458 -4.03 1.21 -23.29
C LEU A 458 -4.00 1.61 -21.83
N VAL A 459 -2.98 1.23 -21.07
CA VAL A 459 -2.78 1.65 -19.68
C VAL A 459 -2.61 3.18 -19.60
N GLY A 460 -1.77 3.75 -20.48
CA GLY A 460 -1.54 5.19 -20.55
C GLY A 460 -2.82 5.98 -20.89
N THR A 461 -3.63 5.49 -21.84
CA THR A 461 -4.92 6.11 -22.17
C THR A 461 -5.91 5.98 -21.03
N SER A 462 -5.98 4.83 -20.36
CA SER A 462 -6.85 4.62 -19.20
C SER A 462 -6.54 5.59 -18.07
N LEU A 463 -5.26 5.76 -17.71
CA LEU A 463 -4.81 6.73 -16.71
C LEU A 463 -5.10 8.18 -17.15
N SER A 464 -4.89 8.51 -18.44
CA SER A 464 -5.16 9.84 -19.00
C SER A 464 -6.64 10.21 -18.92
N VAL A 465 -7.52 9.26 -19.27
CA VAL A 465 -8.98 9.45 -19.20
C VAL A 465 -9.42 9.62 -17.75
N VAL A 466 -8.92 8.80 -16.82
CA VAL A 466 -9.22 8.93 -15.38
C VAL A 466 -8.79 10.29 -14.87
N LEU A 467 -7.58 10.75 -15.15
CA LEU A 467 -7.08 12.08 -14.76
C LEU A 467 -7.91 13.22 -15.39
N SER A 468 -8.35 13.06 -16.63
CA SER A 468 -9.23 14.03 -17.31
C SER A 468 -10.59 14.16 -16.63
N ILE A 469 -11.15 13.04 -16.17
CA ILE A 469 -12.40 13.00 -15.41
C ILE A 469 -12.21 13.65 -14.02
N PHE A 470 -11.05 13.42 -13.37
CA PHE A 470 -10.73 14.08 -12.09
C PHE A 470 -10.75 15.61 -12.18
N HIS A 471 -10.38 16.20 -13.33
CA HIS A 471 -10.36 17.66 -13.52
C HIS A 471 -11.76 18.25 -13.77
N LYS A 472 -12.73 17.43 -14.19
CA LYS A 472 -14.11 17.88 -14.47
C LYS A 472 -15.01 17.82 -13.23
N LYS A 473 -14.85 18.76 -12.27
CA LYS A 473 -15.68 18.99 -11.07
C LYS A 473 -15.61 17.97 -9.92
N ASN A 474 -15.12 18.47 -8.79
CA ASN A 474 -15.05 17.79 -7.48
C ASN A 474 -16.24 18.16 -6.55
N ASP A 475 -17.48 18.18 -7.01
CA ASP A 475 -18.63 18.68 -6.23
C ASP A 475 -19.11 17.71 -5.11
N PHE A 476 -18.50 16.54 -4.92
CA PHE A 476 -19.02 15.48 -4.03
C PHE A 476 -18.10 15.05 -2.89
N ALA A 477 -16.94 15.68 -2.69
CA ALA A 477 -15.99 15.23 -1.67
C ALA A 477 -16.16 16.01 -0.35
N GLU A 478 -16.46 15.32 0.74
CA GLU A 478 -16.27 15.79 2.10
C GLU A 478 -14.80 16.17 2.35
N LYS A 479 -14.53 17.07 3.31
CA LYS A 479 -13.19 17.63 3.55
C LYS A 479 -12.09 16.57 3.69
N ASN A 480 -12.34 15.46 4.40
CA ASN A 480 -11.39 14.37 4.58
C ASN A 480 -11.13 13.53 3.32
N GLN A 481 -12.07 13.54 2.36
CA GLN A 481 -11.94 12.82 1.09
C GLN A 481 -11.15 13.60 0.05
N LYS A 482 -11.10 14.93 0.15
CA LYS A 482 -10.31 15.76 -0.76
C LYS A 482 -8.82 15.44 -0.68
N GLU A 483 -8.31 15.18 0.50
CA GLU A 483 -6.89 14.82 0.70
C GLU A 483 -6.54 13.49 0.01
N LEU A 484 -7.37 12.45 0.20
CA LEU A 484 -7.16 11.15 -0.47
C LEU A 484 -7.21 11.29 -2.00
N LEU A 485 -8.19 12.03 -2.52
CA LEU A 485 -8.33 12.22 -3.97
C LEU A 485 -7.15 13.00 -4.57
N GLU A 486 -6.59 13.98 -3.88
CA GLU A 486 -5.39 14.69 -4.32
C GLU A 486 -4.15 13.77 -4.30
N ILE A 487 -4.01 12.90 -3.30
CA ILE A 487 -2.93 11.89 -3.26
C ILE A 487 -3.06 10.93 -4.45
N VAL A 488 -4.24 10.36 -4.69
CA VAL A 488 -4.50 9.44 -5.81
C VAL A 488 -4.22 10.12 -7.15
N LYS A 489 -4.62 11.36 -7.32
CA LYS A 489 -4.35 12.15 -8.52
C LYS A 489 -2.86 12.34 -8.76
N VAL A 490 -2.08 12.61 -7.71
CA VAL A 490 -0.62 12.70 -7.81
C VAL A 490 -0.03 11.35 -8.22
N ILE A 491 -0.44 10.26 -7.56
CA ILE A 491 0.03 8.90 -7.89
C ILE A 491 -0.26 8.58 -9.37
N PHE A 492 -1.49 8.75 -9.82
CA PHE A 492 -1.86 8.45 -11.22
C PHE A 492 -1.14 9.34 -12.23
N SER A 493 -0.85 10.60 -11.87
CA SER A 493 -0.04 11.49 -12.71
C SER A 493 1.41 10.99 -12.82
N VAL A 494 1.99 10.49 -11.73
CA VAL A 494 3.34 9.89 -11.73
C VAL A 494 3.35 8.61 -12.56
N LEU A 495 2.38 7.72 -12.37
CA LEU A 495 2.25 6.49 -13.17
C LEU A 495 2.12 6.80 -14.65
N LEU A 496 1.31 7.80 -15.02
CA LEU A 496 1.17 8.22 -16.41
C LEU A 496 2.49 8.71 -17.02
N VAL A 497 3.27 9.49 -16.29
CA VAL A 497 4.60 9.95 -16.76
C VAL A 497 5.55 8.77 -16.96
N ILE A 498 5.55 7.80 -16.05
CA ILE A 498 6.37 6.58 -16.16
C ILE A 498 5.93 5.76 -17.37
N VAL A 499 4.63 5.51 -17.54
CA VAL A 499 4.11 4.77 -18.71
C VAL A 499 4.47 5.49 -20.02
N ALA A 500 4.30 6.81 -20.09
CA ALA A 500 4.65 7.59 -21.27
C ALA A 500 6.16 7.57 -21.57
N TYR A 501 7.02 7.56 -20.55
CA TYR A 501 8.46 7.43 -20.73
C TYR A 501 8.83 6.06 -21.28
N PHE A 502 8.37 4.98 -20.62
CA PHE A 502 8.76 3.63 -20.99
C PHE A 502 8.11 3.13 -22.27
N SER A 503 6.99 3.73 -22.73
CA SER A 503 6.37 3.35 -24.01
C SER A 503 7.34 3.46 -25.21
N PHE A 504 8.02 4.60 -25.35
CA PHE A 504 8.97 4.80 -26.43
C PHE A 504 10.39 4.31 -26.09
N TYR A 505 10.75 4.32 -24.80
CA TYR A 505 12.06 3.82 -24.35
C TYR A 505 12.24 2.33 -24.68
N ASN A 506 11.21 1.52 -24.43
CA ASN A 506 11.27 0.07 -24.68
C ASN A 506 11.30 -0.24 -26.20
N GLU A 507 10.57 0.50 -27.01
CA GLU A 507 10.62 0.36 -28.47
C GLU A 507 12.01 0.73 -29.02
N MET A 508 12.59 1.78 -28.50
CA MET A 508 13.97 2.17 -28.84
C MET A 508 14.97 1.08 -28.40
N LYS A 509 14.80 0.54 -27.18
CA LYS A 509 15.63 -0.58 -26.69
C LYS A 509 15.50 -1.80 -27.59
N LEU A 510 14.28 -2.15 -28.00
CA LEU A 510 14.01 -3.25 -28.92
C LEU A 510 14.72 -3.04 -30.27
N TYR A 511 14.61 -1.83 -30.85
CA TYR A 511 15.30 -1.48 -32.11
C TYR A 511 16.79 -1.73 -32.02
N PHE A 512 17.46 -1.24 -30.99
CA PHE A 512 18.88 -1.41 -30.81
C PHE A 512 19.27 -2.86 -30.50
N SER A 513 18.47 -3.60 -29.76
CA SER A 513 18.69 -5.02 -29.49
C SER A 513 18.59 -5.86 -30.77
N GLN A 514 17.63 -5.56 -31.64
CA GLN A 514 17.52 -6.20 -32.96
C GLN A 514 18.68 -5.86 -33.86
N TRP A 515 19.12 -4.60 -33.84
CA TRP A 515 20.28 -4.17 -34.58
C TRP A 515 21.57 -4.86 -34.11
N GLU A 516 21.79 -4.95 -32.79
CA GLU A 516 22.89 -5.69 -32.19
C GLU A 516 22.83 -7.18 -32.58
N ALA A 517 21.68 -7.82 -32.46
CA ALA A 517 21.50 -9.21 -32.87
C ALA A 517 21.79 -9.45 -34.35
N SER A 518 21.49 -8.47 -35.26
CA SER A 518 21.77 -8.57 -36.67
C SER A 518 23.28 -8.46 -37.02
N THR A 519 24.10 -8.00 -36.10
CA THR A 519 25.55 -7.86 -36.26
C THR A 519 26.35 -9.03 -35.69
N ILE A 520 25.70 -10.05 -35.12
CA ILE A 520 26.37 -11.22 -34.57
C ILE A 520 27.04 -12.00 -35.70
N LEU A 521 28.35 -12.25 -35.56
CA LEU A 521 29.16 -13.03 -36.49
C LEU A 521 29.58 -14.33 -35.81
N HIS A 522 29.38 -15.45 -36.52
CA HIS A 522 29.87 -16.78 -36.11
C HIS A 522 31.20 -17.05 -36.80
N THR A 523 32.31 -16.93 -36.07
CA THR A 523 33.65 -17.13 -36.58
C THR A 523 34.16 -18.52 -36.18
N ARG A 524 34.71 -19.28 -37.13
CA ARG A 524 35.22 -20.64 -36.90
C ARG A 524 36.33 -20.75 -35.87
N SER A 525 37.14 -19.70 -35.70
CA SER A 525 38.30 -19.65 -34.81
C SER A 525 38.06 -19.03 -33.45
N GLU A 526 37.05 -18.15 -33.29
CA GLU A 526 36.87 -17.33 -32.09
C GLU A 526 35.44 -17.39 -31.48
N GLY A 527 34.56 -18.20 -32.08
CA GLY A 527 33.19 -18.34 -31.60
C GLY A 527 32.26 -17.20 -32.03
N ILE A 528 31.41 -16.72 -31.12
CA ILE A 528 30.41 -15.67 -31.35
C ILE A 528 31.06 -14.30 -31.08
N ARG A 529 31.07 -13.41 -32.07
CA ARG A 529 31.52 -12.01 -31.93
C ARG A 529 30.34 -11.06 -31.97
N PHE A 530 30.37 -10.06 -31.10
CA PHE A 530 29.44 -8.94 -31.07
C PHE A 530 30.10 -7.68 -31.50
N ASN A 531 29.34 -6.76 -32.09
CA ASN A 531 29.86 -5.45 -32.44
C ASN A 531 30.01 -4.57 -31.18
N PRO A 532 31.24 -4.27 -30.71
CA PRO A 532 31.46 -3.61 -29.42
C PRO A 532 30.95 -2.17 -29.35
N VAL A 533 30.83 -1.49 -30.51
CA VAL A 533 30.41 -0.07 -30.55
C VAL A 533 28.91 0.15 -30.44
N ILE A 534 28.08 -0.90 -30.61
CA ILE A 534 26.62 -0.75 -30.57
C ILE A 534 26.12 -0.42 -29.17
N GLU A 535 26.71 -0.98 -28.13
CA GLU A 535 26.34 -0.70 -26.74
C GLU A 535 26.53 0.78 -26.41
N ASP A 536 27.69 1.34 -26.70
CA ASP A 536 28.02 2.75 -26.47
C ASP A 536 27.14 3.68 -27.30
N TYR A 537 26.93 3.32 -28.57
CA TYR A 537 26.05 4.07 -29.47
C TYR A 537 24.61 4.10 -28.91
N THR A 538 24.11 2.97 -28.44
CA THR A 538 22.79 2.83 -27.82
C THR A 538 22.69 3.63 -26.52
N ALA A 539 23.73 3.65 -25.69
CA ALA A 539 23.78 4.43 -24.47
C ALA A 539 23.56 5.92 -24.71
N ILE A 540 24.16 6.46 -25.78
CA ILE A 540 23.99 7.87 -26.18
C ILE A 540 22.53 8.15 -26.56
N TYR A 541 21.86 7.26 -27.30
CA TYR A 541 20.46 7.43 -27.65
C TYR A 541 19.55 7.35 -26.45
N LYS A 542 19.80 6.42 -25.51
CA LYS A 542 19.04 6.31 -24.25
C LYS A 542 19.13 7.58 -23.41
N ILE A 543 20.33 8.15 -23.29
CA ILE A 543 20.57 9.41 -22.57
C ILE A 543 19.91 10.58 -23.29
N SER A 544 20.06 10.66 -24.60
CA SER A 544 19.45 11.71 -25.44
C SER A 544 17.92 11.68 -25.33
N TYR A 545 17.32 10.49 -25.37
CA TYR A 545 15.89 10.30 -25.20
C TYR A 545 15.42 10.83 -23.83
N ALA A 546 16.10 10.48 -22.73
CA ALA A 546 15.78 10.96 -21.40
C ALA A 546 15.83 12.50 -21.32
N LEU A 547 16.88 13.12 -21.87
CA LEU A 547 17.03 14.58 -21.93
C LEU A 547 15.88 15.23 -22.70
N ILE A 548 15.50 14.69 -23.87
CA ILE A 548 14.38 15.21 -24.68
C ILE A 548 13.07 15.04 -23.91
N PHE A 549 12.78 13.86 -23.42
CA PHE A 549 11.51 13.56 -22.76
C PHE A 549 11.26 14.45 -21.54
N PHE A 550 12.24 14.54 -20.62
CA PHE A 550 12.08 15.36 -19.42
C PHE A 550 12.09 16.87 -19.73
N SER A 551 12.78 17.29 -20.77
CA SER A 551 12.71 18.68 -21.25
C SER A 551 11.33 19.01 -21.81
N LEU A 552 10.74 18.13 -22.62
CA LEU A 552 9.38 18.28 -23.14
C LEU A 552 8.34 18.26 -22.02
N LEU A 553 8.48 17.35 -21.03
CA LEU A 553 7.64 17.31 -19.85
C LEU A 553 7.69 18.63 -19.08
N SER A 554 8.88 19.20 -18.89
CA SER A 554 9.09 20.48 -18.24
C SER A 554 8.42 21.63 -19.02
N PHE A 555 8.59 21.69 -20.35
CA PHE A 555 7.92 22.69 -21.17
C PHE A 555 6.40 22.51 -21.16
N PHE A 556 5.89 21.29 -21.22
CA PHE A 556 4.46 21.02 -21.14
C PHE A 556 3.88 21.47 -19.79
N ASN A 557 4.62 21.23 -18.70
CA ASN A 557 4.26 21.75 -17.39
C ASN A 557 4.17 23.28 -17.35
N LEU A 558 5.17 23.96 -17.90
CA LEU A 558 5.21 25.43 -17.91
C LEU A 558 4.06 26.04 -18.74
N LEU A 559 3.72 25.42 -19.87
CA LEU A 559 2.72 25.95 -20.79
C LEU A 559 1.28 25.61 -20.39
N LYS A 560 1.03 24.38 -19.92
CA LYS A 560 -0.32 23.84 -19.72
C LYS A 560 -0.66 23.58 -18.26
N ILE A 561 0.14 22.77 -17.55
CA ILE A 561 -0.22 22.26 -16.21
C ILE A 561 0.06 23.29 -15.11
N LYS A 562 1.19 24.02 -15.20
CA LYS A 562 1.65 25.03 -14.23
C LYS A 562 1.76 24.50 -12.79
N SER A 563 2.04 23.21 -12.63
CA SER A 563 2.22 22.54 -11.33
C SER A 563 3.64 22.74 -10.79
N LYS A 564 3.76 23.27 -9.57
CA LYS A 564 5.05 23.44 -8.89
C LYS A 564 5.73 22.10 -8.61
N ALA A 565 4.96 21.11 -8.14
CA ALA A 565 5.47 19.78 -7.82
C ALA A 565 6.05 19.10 -9.05
N LEU A 566 5.31 19.09 -10.17
CA LEU A 566 5.78 18.53 -11.44
C LEU A 566 7.01 19.29 -11.98
N GLY A 567 7.06 20.61 -11.80
CA GLY A 567 8.22 21.41 -12.18
C GLY A 567 9.49 21.06 -11.41
N ILE A 568 9.37 20.81 -10.08
CA ILE A 568 10.50 20.37 -9.25
C ILE A 568 10.97 18.97 -9.68
N VAL A 569 10.03 18.04 -9.87
CA VAL A 569 10.35 16.67 -10.30
C VAL A 569 11.04 16.69 -11.68
N ALA A 570 10.48 17.43 -12.64
CA ALA A 570 11.09 17.57 -13.96
C ALA A 570 12.51 18.19 -13.89
N ALA A 571 12.72 19.20 -13.03
CA ALA A 571 14.04 19.79 -12.84
C ALA A 571 15.06 18.79 -12.26
N ILE A 572 14.65 17.96 -11.29
CA ILE A 572 15.51 16.92 -10.72
C ILE A 572 15.84 15.85 -11.77
N LEU A 573 14.86 15.40 -12.56
CA LEU A 573 15.07 14.40 -13.61
C LEU A 573 15.97 14.92 -14.74
N ILE A 574 15.80 16.19 -15.15
CA ILE A 574 16.68 16.84 -16.11
C ILE A 574 18.11 16.92 -15.56
N LEU A 575 18.27 17.34 -14.30
CA LEU A 575 19.59 17.43 -13.66
C LEU A 575 20.26 16.05 -13.59
N PHE A 576 19.55 15.03 -13.20
CA PHE A 576 20.05 13.65 -13.20
C PHE A 576 20.47 13.18 -14.59
N SER A 577 19.64 13.44 -15.62
CA SER A 577 19.95 13.09 -17.00
C SER A 577 21.15 13.89 -17.55
N LEU A 578 21.34 15.15 -17.12
CA LEU A 578 22.53 15.96 -17.46
C LEU A 578 23.79 15.38 -16.81
N VAL A 579 23.71 14.89 -15.57
CA VAL A 579 24.86 14.22 -14.94
C VAL A 579 25.20 12.93 -15.69
N LEU A 580 24.21 12.12 -16.05
CA LEU A 580 24.43 10.92 -16.87
C LEU A 580 25.05 11.24 -18.22
N ALA A 581 24.64 12.33 -18.88
CA ALA A 581 25.21 12.76 -20.16
C ALA A 581 26.68 13.17 -20.04
N GLN A 582 27.04 13.84 -18.93
CA GLN A 582 28.41 14.32 -18.69
C GLN A 582 29.34 13.22 -18.14
N THR A 583 28.80 12.13 -17.60
CA THR A 583 29.56 10.96 -17.11
C THR A 583 29.52 9.83 -18.13
N ALA A 584 28.49 9.02 -18.13
CA ALA A 584 28.32 7.87 -19.00
C ALA A 584 28.28 8.27 -20.50
N GLY A 585 27.58 9.37 -20.85
CA GLY A 585 27.47 9.84 -22.23
C GLY A 585 28.82 10.26 -22.81
N PHE A 586 29.62 11.04 -22.07
CA PHE A 586 30.97 11.43 -22.54
C PHE A 586 31.95 10.27 -22.54
N TYR A 587 31.81 9.30 -21.61
CA TYR A 587 32.58 8.06 -21.66
C TYR A 587 32.29 7.28 -22.95
N SER A 588 31.02 6.99 -23.24
CA SER A 588 30.63 6.28 -24.47
C SER A 588 31.04 7.03 -25.76
N LEU A 589 31.01 8.38 -25.77
CA LEU A 589 31.53 9.15 -26.87
C LEU A 589 33.07 8.99 -27.06
N GLY A 590 33.79 8.81 -25.95
CA GLY A 590 35.23 8.48 -25.96
C GLY A 590 35.47 7.12 -26.59
N GLU A 591 34.78 6.07 -26.17
CA GLU A 591 34.92 4.70 -26.72
C GLU A 591 34.57 4.66 -28.20
N LEU A 592 33.49 5.32 -28.65
CA LEU A 592 33.14 5.42 -30.06
C LEU A 592 34.19 6.14 -30.88
N ARG A 593 34.82 7.17 -30.32
CA ARG A 593 35.96 7.87 -30.98
C ARG A 593 37.17 6.96 -31.08
N GLU A 594 37.57 6.27 -30.00
CA GLU A 594 38.71 5.35 -30.01
C GLU A 594 38.50 4.21 -31.02
N ALA A 595 37.31 3.64 -31.07
CA ALA A 595 36.94 2.63 -32.05
C ALA A 595 37.09 3.15 -33.49
N TYR A 596 36.71 4.41 -33.76
CA TYR A 596 36.85 5.05 -35.06
C TYR A 596 38.32 5.34 -35.44
N ILE A 597 39.15 5.78 -34.49
CA ILE A 597 40.54 6.14 -34.71
C ILE A 597 41.42 4.90 -34.94
N HIS A 598 41.27 3.89 -34.04
CA HIS A 598 42.12 2.71 -34.04
C HIS A 598 41.68 1.64 -35.03
N ARG A 599 40.41 1.71 -35.52
CA ARG A 599 39.83 0.77 -36.47
C ARG A 599 40.11 -0.71 -36.14
N ALA A 600 40.18 -1.01 -34.83
CA ALA A 600 40.58 -2.33 -34.32
C ALA A 600 39.69 -3.47 -34.83
N GLU A 601 38.42 -3.18 -35.10
CA GLU A 601 37.41 -4.12 -35.58
C GLU A 601 37.08 -3.96 -37.08
N GLU A 602 37.83 -3.16 -37.85
CA GLU A 602 37.55 -2.86 -39.28
C GLU A 602 37.49 -4.12 -40.16
N LEU A 603 38.15 -5.21 -39.72
CA LEU A 603 38.12 -6.50 -40.41
C LEU A 603 36.71 -7.14 -40.38
N TYR A 604 35.93 -6.88 -39.34
CA TYR A 604 34.64 -7.51 -39.13
C TYR A 604 33.45 -6.53 -39.20
N TYR A 605 33.63 -5.29 -38.78
CA TYR A 605 32.58 -4.28 -38.68
C TYR A 605 33.01 -2.95 -39.27
N ASP A 606 32.16 -2.32 -40.12
CA ASP A 606 32.36 -0.96 -40.63
C ASP A 606 32.07 0.09 -39.57
N ILE A 607 33.12 0.64 -38.95
CA ILE A 607 33.04 1.72 -37.96
C ILE A 607 33.17 3.07 -38.72
N GLY A 608 32.05 3.47 -39.32
CA GLY A 608 31.98 4.70 -40.12
C GLY A 608 31.80 5.98 -39.29
N LEU A 609 31.87 7.13 -39.98
CA LEU A 609 31.75 8.49 -39.41
C LEU A 609 30.44 8.70 -38.58
N LYS A 610 29.38 7.93 -38.84
CA LYS A 610 28.10 8.00 -38.09
C LYS A 610 28.28 7.84 -36.59
N TYR A 611 29.19 7.00 -36.14
CA TYR A 611 29.47 6.75 -34.74
C TYR A 611 30.12 7.94 -34.04
N VAL A 612 30.87 8.74 -34.76
CA VAL A 612 31.46 9.97 -34.23
C VAL A 612 30.49 11.13 -34.30
N LEU A 613 29.63 11.22 -35.31
CA LEU A 613 28.68 12.33 -35.48
C LEU A 613 27.52 12.29 -34.46
N VAL A 614 27.23 11.14 -33.84
CA VAL A 614 26.18 11.01 -32.81
C VAL A 614 26.39 11.96 -31.61
N ARG A 615 27.63 12.43 -31.39
CA ARG A 615 27.95 13.44 -30.37
C ARG A 615 27.14 14.72 -30.50
N TYR A 616 26.89 15.16 -31.76
CA TYR A 616 26.11 16.39 -32.01
C TYR A 616 24.64 16.23 -31.67
N LEU A 617 24.10 14.99 -31.77
CA LEU A 617 22.75 14.68 -31.23
C LEU A 617 22.71 14.89 -29.72
N LEU A 618 23.64 14.27 -28.98
CA LEU A 618 23.73 14.42 -27.53
C LEU A 618 23.86 15.88 -27.10
N LEU A 619 24.67 16.64 -27.83
CA LEU A 619 24.86 18.08 -27.62
C LEU A 619 23.59 18.89 -27.76
N GLY A 620 22.84 18.67 -28.84
CA GLY A 620 21.56 19.33 -29.06
C GLY A 620 20.60 19.03 -27.92
N CYS A 621 20.59 17.77 -27.42
CA CYS A 621 19.77 17.33 -26.28
C CYS A 621 20.21 17.99 -24.97
N ILE A 622 21.51 18.12 -24.70
CA ILE A 622 22.06 18.84 -23.54
C ILE A 622 21.64 20.32 -23.59
N ALA A 623 21.77 20.97 -24.74
CA ALA A 623 21.39 22.38 -24.92
C ALA A 623 19.88 22.57 -24.66
N LEU A 624 19.03 21.68 -25.19
CA LEU A 624 17.59 21.69 -24.95
C LEU A 624 17.28 21.53 -23.46
N ALA A 625 17.95 20.60 -22.79
CA ALA A 625 17.76 20.32 -21.35
C ALA A 625 18.20 21.52 -20.49
N LEU A 626 19.32 22.17 -20.80
CA LEU A 626 19.77 23.36 -20.10
C LEU A 626 18.79 24.53 -20.24
N ILE A 627 18.27 24.76 -21.44
CA ILE A 627 17.25 25.80 -21.70
C ILE A 627 15.98 25.51 -20.94
N SER A 628 15.53 24.23 -20.94
CA SER A 628 14.34 23.78 -20.22
C SER A 628 14.51 23.95 -18.72
N LEU A 629 15.65 23.53 -18.16
CA LEU A 629 15.97 23.67 -16.74
C LEU A 629 15.98 25.12 -16.30
N TRP A 630 16.67 25.97 -17.08
CA TRP A 630 16.76 27.40 -16.77
C TRP A 630 15.38 28.08 -16.78
N LYS A 631 14.54 27.83 -17.80
CA LYS A 631 13.18 28.35 -17.86
C LYS A 631 12.32 27.84 -16.70
N ASN A 632 12.41 26.55 -16.38
CA ASN A 632 11.64 25.93 -15.30
C ASN A 632 11.97 26.58 -13.95
N ILE A 633 13.25 26.72 -13.62
CA ILE A 633 13.69 27.31 -12.33
C ILE A 633 13.34 28.80 -12.25
N THR A 634 13.43 29.55 -13.36
CA THR A 634 13.17 31.01 -13.36
C THR A 634 11.70 31.35 -13.33
N GLN A 635 10.83 30.53 -13.91
CA GLN A 635 9.39 30.81 -14.01
C GLN A 635 8.56 30.23 -12.85
N LEU A 636 9.06 29.22 -12.12
CA LEU A 636 8.36 28.69 -10.97
C LEU A 636 8.52 29.63 -9.75
N PRO A 637 7.42 30.03 -9.09
CA PRO A 637 7.48 30.93 -7.93
C PRO A 637 7.97 30.16 -6.69
N PHE A 638 9.27 30.16 -6.44
CA PHE A 638 9.86 29.69 -5.19
C PHE A 638 9.78 30.81 -4.14
N LYS A 639 8.78 30.77 -3.25
CA LYS A 639 8.61 31.77 -2.18
C LYS A 639 9.91 31.86 -1.34
N GLY A 640 10.57 33.03 -1.32
CA GLY A 640 11.70 33.35 -0.47
C GLY A 640 13.08 32.83 -0.89
N LYS A 641 13.20 31.97 -1.91
CA LYS A 641 14.47 31.38 -2.38
C LYS A 641 14.76 31.60 -3.88
N SER A 642 14.07 32.50 -4.54
CA SER A 642 14.17 32.70 -5.98
C SER A 642 15.58 33.09 -6.46
N VAL A 643 16.32 33.84 -5.67
CA VAL A 643 17.72 34.26 -5.98
C VAL A 643 18.66 33.06 -5.91
N GLN A 644 18.60 32.25 -4.86
CA GLN A 644 19.45 31.08 -4.68
C GLN A 644 19.23 30.04 -5.80
N MET A 645 17.98 29.81 -6.18
CA MET A 645 17.63 28.87 -7.26
C MET A 645 18.12 29.37 -8.63
N ARG A 646 18.09 30.67 -8.91
CA ARG A 646 18.67 31.24 -10.12
C ARG A 646 20.19 31.10 -10.16
N ILE A 647 20.87 31.30 -9.02
CA ILE A 647 22.31 31.08 -8.91
C ILE A 647 22.63 29.61 -9.21
N LEU A 648 21.89 28.67 -8.66
CA LEU A 648 22.06 27.24 -8.91
C LEU A 648 21.86 26.91 -10.40
N ALA A 649 20.81 27.44 -11.03
CA ALA A 649 20.55 27.25 -12.45
C ALA A 649 21.69 27.79 -13.32
N ASP A 650 22.17 29.01 -13.06
CA ASP A 650 23.30 29.58 -13.76
C ASP A 650 24.55 28.71 -13.57
N LEU A 651 24.83 28.24 -12.36
CA LEU A 651 26.00 27.41 -12.08
C LEU A 651 25.92 26.09 -12.89
N VAL A 652 24.77 25.39 -12.89
CA VAL A 652 24.59 24.17 -13.68
C VAL A 652 24.80 24.45 -15.19
N VAL A 653 24.23 25.53 -15.71
CA VAL A 653 24.40 25.87 -17.13
C VAL A 653 25.89 26.12 -17.47
N TYR A 654 26.56 26.96 -16.71
CA TYR A 654 27.95 27.34 -17.06
C TYR A 654 28.94 26.21 -16.79
N THR A 655 28.74 25.36 -15.78
CA THR A 655 29.58 24.15 -15.57
C THR A 655 29.33 23.09 -16.65
N SER A 656 28.11 22.91 -17.11
CA SER A 656 27.82 22.00 -18.23
C SER A 656 28.41 22.49 -19.54
N VAL A 657 28.42 23.81 -19.79
CA VAL A 657 29.03 24.38 -21.01
C VAL A 657 30.53 24.16 -21.03
N ILE A 658 31.25 24.40 -19.93
CA ILE A 658 32.71 24.16 -19.91
C ILE A 658 33.05 22.67 -20.01
N SER A 659 32.30 21.81 -19.32
CA SER A 659 32.45 20.34 -19.40
C SER A 659 32.28 19.88 -20.85
N PHE A 660 31.27 20.38 -21.54
CA PHE A 660 31.01 20.10 -22.93
C PHE A 660 32.12 20.59 -23.85
N LEU A 661 32.55 21.88 -23.74
CA LEU A 661 33.62 22.45 -24.57
C LEU A 661 34.94 21.68 -24.36
N SER A 662 35.21 21.22 -23.15
CA SER A 662 36.36 20.40 -22.80
C SER A 662 36.31 19.05 -23.51
N ASN A 663 35.16 18.37 -23.45
CA ASN A 663 35.00 17.08 -24.14
C ASN A 663 35.11 17.22 -25.68
N GLU A 664 34.51 18.26 -26.22
CA GLU A 664 34.57 18.52 -27.66
C GLU A 664 36.02 18.82 -28.13
N LEU A 665 36.77 19.62 -27.37
CA LEU A 665 38.19 19.88 -27.67
C LEU A 665 39.01 18.58 -27.63
N ILE A 666 38.82 17.73 -26.63
CA ILE A 666 39.52 16.44 -26.55
C ILE A 666 39.20 15.58 -27.76
N ASN A 667 37.91 15.50 -28.14
CA ASN A 667 37.47 14.71 -29.28
C ASN A 667 38.09 15.21 -30.60
N TRP A 668 38.10 16.53 -30.83
CA TRP A 668 38.67 17.11 -32.03
C TRP A 668 40.20 16.91 -32.14
N LEU A 669 40.92 17.08 -31.03
CA LEU A 669 42.38 16.87 -31.00
C LEU A 669 42.72 15.40 -31.22
N ALA A 670 42.01 14.47 -30.58
CA ALA A 670 42.26 13.04 -30.77
C ALA A 670 41.95 12.57 -32.21
N ILE A 671 40.85 12.99 -32.83
CA ILE A 671 40.52 12.66 -34.23
C ILE A 671 41.63 13.16 -35.19
N ASN A 672 42.22 14.31 -34.91
CA ASN A 672 43.32 14.86 -35.72
C ASN A 672 44.71 14.33 -35.31
N ARG A 673 44.77 13.32 -34.41
CA ARG A 673 46.02 12.69 -33.93
C ARG A 673 46.97 13.63 -33.16
N TYR A 674 46.42 14.67 -32.50
CA TYR A 674 47.18 15.59 -31.63
C TYR A 674 47.01 15.18 -30.14
N GLU A 675 47.27 13.91 -29.81
CA GLU A 675 47.00 13.36 -28.48
C GLU A 675 47.84 14.01 -27.37
N ASP A 676 49.06 14.44 -27.67
CA ASP A 676 49.94 15.07 -26.67
C ASP A 676 49.56 16.51 -26.32
N VAL A 677 48.72 17.16 -27.15
CA VAL A 677 48.39 18.58 -27.01
C VAL A 677 47.13 18.85 -26.21
N PHE A 678 46.30 17.81 -25.88
CA PHE A 678 44.99 18.03 -25.25
C PHE A 678 45.12 18.65 -23.85
N LYS A 679 46.16 18.29 -23.07
CA LYS A 679 46.40 18.84 -21.73
C LYS A 679 46.54 20.36 -21.79
N LEU A 680 47.36 20.84 -22.73
CA LEU A 680 47.60 22.25 -22.96
C LEU A 680 46.35 22.96 -23.49
N GLY A 681 45.70 22.36 -24.49
CA GLY A 681 44.47 22.89 -25.09
C GLY A 681 43.37 23.11 -24.03
N LEU A 682 43.21 22.20 -23.09
CA LEU A 682 42.25 22.34 -21.99
C LEU A 682 42.58 23.53 -21.08
N SER A 683 43.87 23.74 -20.74
CA SER A 683 44.28 24.85 -19.90
C SER A 683 44.03 26.20 -20.56
N ILE A 684 44.29 26.31 -21.87
CA ILE A 684 43.95 27.51 -22.64
C ILE A 684 42.43 27.71 -22.73
N LEU A 685 41.66 26.66 -23.01
CA LEU A 685 40.20 26.71 -23.07
C LEU A 685 39.59 27.20 -21.77
N TRP A 686 40.00 26.64 -20.62
CA TRP A 686 39.51 27.05 -19.31
C TRP A 686 39.88 28.48 -18.96
N GLY A 687 41.07 28.93 -19.35
CA GLY A 687 41.50 30.33 -19.22
C GLY A 687 40.63 31.30 -20.03
N VAL A 688 40.41 31.01 -21.31
CA VAL A 688 39.53 31.81 -22.17
C VAL A 688 38.09 31.80 -21.68
N TYR A 689 37.58 30.63 -21.24
CA TYR A 689 36.25 30.52 -20.71
C TYR A 689 36.08 31.30 -19.39
N SER A 690 37.08 31.31 -18.51
CA SER A 690 37.10 32.12 -17.31
C SER A 690 37.00 33.60 -17.61
N LEU A 691 37.76 34.08 -18.63
CA LEU A 691 37.66 35.46 -19.11
C LEU A 691 36.23 35.77 -19.63
N ALA A 692 35.64 34.89 -20.43
CA ALA A 692 34.28 35.04 -20.92
C ALA A 692 33.27 35.13 -19.77
N LEU A 693 33.40 34.27 -18.73
CA LEU A 693 32.53 34.30 -17.52
C LEU A 693 32.67 35.62 -16.76
N ILE A 694 33.88 36.19 -16.65
CA ILE A 694 34.08 37.50 -16.01
C ILE A 694 33.36 38.59 -16.81
N CYS A 695 33.53 38.64 -18.13
CA CYS A 695 32.85 39.59 -19.01
C CYS A 695 31.31 39.47 -18.87
N ILE A 696 30.76 38.27 -18.92
CA ILE A 696 29.32 38.01 -18.72
C ILE A 696 28.89 38.44 -17.31
N GLY A 697 29.67 38.10 -16.30
CA GLY A 697 29.38 38.43 -14.90
C GLY A 697 29.38 39.94 -14.60
N ILE A 698 30.21 40.70 -15.31
CA ILE A 698 30.22 42.18 -15.28
C ILE A 698 29.03 42.74 -16.05
N ALA A 699 28.81 42.29 -17.31
CA ALA A 699 27.75 42.78 -18.18
C ALA A 699 26.32 42.51 -17.58
N LYS A 700 26.10 41.36 -16.94
CA LYS A 700 24.83 40.96 -16.33
C LYS A 700 24.73 41.26 -14.83
N HIS A 701 25.71 41.93 -14.24
CA HIS A 701 25.79 42.26 -12.81
C HIS A 701 25.65 41.01 -11.88
N LYS A 702 26.18 39.82 -12.29
CA LYS A 702 26.07 38.56 -11.56
C LYS A 702 27.33 38.24 -10.76
N LYS A 703 27.34 38.51 -9.44
CA LYS A 703 28.50 38.29 -8.54
C LYS A 703 28.97 36.83 -8.56
N HIS A 704 28.06 35.84 -8.54
CA HIS A 704 28.38 34.43 -8.53
C HIS A 704 29.18 33.98 -9.79
N LEU A 705 28.93 34.56 -10.96
CA LEU A 705 29.67 34.23 -12.16
C LEU A 705 31.11 34.75 -12.10
N ARG A 706 31.32 35.94 -11.56
CA ARG A 706 32.68 36.50 -11.37
C ARG A 706 33.50 35.66 -10.40
N ILE A 707 32.89 35.23 -9.29
CA ILE A 707 33.52 34.34 -8.29
C ILE A 707 33.83 32.98 -8.96
N GLY A 708 32.86 32.37 -9.64
CA GLY A 708 33.06 31.10 -10.36
C GLY A 708 34.17 31.16 -11.39
N ALA A 709 34.30 32.27 -12.13
CA ALA A 709 35.37 32.50 -13.08
C ALA A 709 36.75 32.56 -12.42
N ILE A 710 36.85 33.26 -11.30
CA ILE A 710 38.12 33.35 -10.54
C ILE A 710 38.51 31.97 -10.00
N VAL A 711 37.58 31.22 -9.48
CA VAL A 711 37.80 29.85 -8.97
C VAL A 711 38.26 28.94 -10.12
N LEU A 712 37.56 28.95 -11.26
CA LEU A 712 37.95 28.15 -12.41
C LEU A 712 39.35 28.52 -12.93
N PHE A 713 39.65 29.82 -13.00
CA PHE A 713 40.98 30.28 -13.42
C PHE A 713 42.08 29.85 -12.44
N SER A 714 41.81 29.90 -11.13
CA SER A 714 42.74 29.41 -10.11
C SER A 714 42.99 27.91 -10.24
N PHE A 715 41.95 27.11 -10.51
CA PHE A 715 42.10 25.69 -10.82
C PHE A 715 42.90 25.45 -12.09
N THR A 716 42.71 26.27 -13.12
CA THR A 716 43.49 26.19 -14.37
C THR A 716 44.99 26.44 -14.12
N LEU A 717 45.31 27.42 -13.29
CA LEU A 717 46.71 27.70 -12.91
C LEU A 717 47.31 26.55 -12.09
N LEU A 718 46.59 26.04 -11.08
CA LEU A 718 47.03 24.89 -10.28
C LEU A 718 47.25 23.65 -11.17
N LYS A 719 46.29 23.35 -12.08
CA LYS A 719 46.45 22.26 -13.06
C LYS A 719 47.70 22.44 -13.92
N LEU A 720 47.90 23.63 -14.43
CA LEU A 720 49.07 23.94 -15.26
C LEU A 720 50.37 23.70 -14.50
N PHE A 721 50.49 24.27 -13.26
CA PHE A 721 51.73 24.20 -12.49
C PHE A 721 52.05 22.79 -11.99
N PHE A 722 51.05 22.02 -11.59
CA PHE A 722 51.28 20.72 -10.95
C PHE A 722 51.16 19.53 -11.90
N TYR A 723 50.41 19.69 -13.01
CA TYR A 723 50.09 18.56 -13.88
C TYR A 723 50.63 18.73 -15.29
N ASP A 724 50.49 19.91 -15.93
CA ASP A 724 50.82 20.09 -17.34
C ASP A 724 52.30 20.39 -17.57
N ILE A 725 52.99 21.02 -16.60
CA ILE A 725 54.40 21.44 -16.79
C ILE A 725 55.37 20.26 -16.89
N SER A 726 55.07 19.13 -16.22
CA SER A 726 56.00 17.99 -16.23
C SER A 726 56.26 17.42 -17.64
N ASP A 727 55.23 17.43 -18.49
CA ASP A 727 55.20 16.69 -19.75
C ASP A 727 55.38 17.56 -20.99
N LEU A 728 55.49 18.91 -20.85
CA LEU A 728 55.59 19.83 -21.97
C LEU A 728 57.03 20.11 -22.37
N ASP A 729 57.24 20.26 -23.68
CA ASP A 729 58.52 20.82 -24.22
C ASP A 729 58.65 22.31 -23.89
N THR A 730 59.89 22.84 -24.00
CA THR A 730 60.18 24.21 -23.56
C THR A 730 59.41 25.27 -24.34
N ILE A 731 59.17 25.06 -25.65
CA ILE A 731 58.42 26.00 -26.50
C ILE A 731 56.96 26.06 -26.08
N SER A 732 56.32 24.92 -25.86
CA SER A 732 54.93 24.82 -25.41
C SER A 732 54.76 25.46 -24.03
N LYS A 733 55.69 25.30 -23.08
CA LYS A 733 55.70 26.01 -21.81
C LYS A 733 55.67 27.52 -22.00
N ILE A 734 56.54 28.05 -22.83
CA ILE A 734 56.63 29.49 -23.10
C ILE A 734 55.31 30.04 -23.68
N VAL A 735 54.75 29.39 -24.67
CA VAL A 735 53.48 29.80 -25.32
C VAL A 735 52.33 29.84 -24.30
N VAL A 736 52.19 28.85 -23.43
CA VAL A 736 51.12 28.79 -22.42
C VAL A 736 51.27 29.87 -21.38
N PHE A 737 52.49 30.07 -20.84
CA PHE A 737 52.72 31.12 -19.87
C PHE A 737 52.46 32.52 -20.44
N ILE A 738 52.79 32.77 -21.70
CA ILE A 738 52.48 34.05 -22.38
C ILE A 738 50.95 34.21 -22.48
N ILE A 739 50.23 33.21 -23.00
CA ILE A 739 48.77 33.28 -23.19
C ILE A 739 48.06 33.48 -21.85
N LEU A 740 48.35 32.68 -20.82
CA LEU A 740 47.72 32.79 -19.51
C LEU A 740 48.14 34.09 -18.79
N GLY A 741 49.36 34.53 -18.94
CA GLY A 741 49.82 35.83 -18.42
C GLY A 741 49.05 36.99 -19.04
N VAL A 742 48.86 37.00 -20.37
CA VAL A 742 48.04 37.98 -21.06
C VAL A 742 46.60 37.94 -20.62
N LEU A 743 46.01 36.73 -20.45
CA LEU A 743 44.64 36.55 -19.92
C LEU A 743 44.50 37.12 -18.51
N LEU A 744 45.48 36.86 -17.64
CA LEU A 744 45.52 37.43 -16.28
C LEU A 744 45.55 38.97 -16.30
N LEU A 745 46.37 39.57 -17.14
CA LEU A 745 46.43 41.02 -17.30
C LEU A 745 45.10 41.59 -17.77
N ILE A 746 44.45 40.95 -18.76
CA ILE A 746 43.13 41.36 -19.27
C ILE A 746 42.08 41.24 -18.16
N ILE A 747 42.04 40.14 -17.43
CA ILE A 747 41.11 39.93 -16.30
C ILE A 747 41.32 41.01 -15.25
N SER A 748 42.54 41.27 -14.85
CA SER A 748 42.90 42.32 -13.86
C SER A 748 42.49 43.73 -14.38
N PHE A 749 42.76 44.05 -15.60
CA PHE A 749 42.35 45.31 -16.24
C PHE A 749 40.83 45.47 -16.25
N LEU A 750 40.08 44.47 -16.67
CA LEU A 750 38.62 44.49 -16.70
C LEU A 750 38.05 44.66 -15.28
N TYR A 751 38.60 43.96 -14.29
CA TYR A 751 38.15 44.09 -12.90
C TYR A 751 38.40 45.52 -12.38
N ASN A 752 39.56 46.09 -12.62
CA ASN A 752 39.89 47.45 -12.24
C ASN A 752 39.03 48.50 -12.96
N LYS A 753 38.88 48.39 -14.27
CA LYS A 753 38.09 49.30 -15.14
C LYS A 753 36.63 49.37 -14.71
N PHE A 754 36.04 48.25 -14.27
CA PHE A 754 34.64 48.16 -13.89
C PHE A 754 34.41 48.07 -12.37
N LYS A 755 35.41 48.38 -11.56
CA LYS A 755 35.38 48.34 -10.09
C LYS A 755 34.20 49.13 -9.50
N ASP A 756 33.92 50.34 -10.02
CA ASP A 756 32.85 51.20 -9.53
C ASP A 756 31.47 50.62 -9.83
N LYS A 757 31.26 50.09 -11.05
CA LYS A 757 30.03 49.37 -11.42
C LYS A 757 29.80 48.06 -10.60
N ILE A 758 30.89 47.43 -10.18
CA ILE A 758 30.86 46.24 -9.33
C ILE A 758 30.45 46.63 -7.90
N SER A 759 30.96 47.74 -7.36
CA SER A 759 30.64 48.20 -6.01
C SER A 759 29.22 48.75 -5.88
N GLU A 760 28.69 49.43 -6.91
CA GLU A 760 27.28 49.87 -6.94
C GLU A 760 26.28 48.72 -6.99
N SER A 761 26.61 47.64 -7.73
CA SER A 761 25.73 46.44 -7.79
C SER A 761 25.72 45.63 -6.51
N GLU A 762 26.74 45.77 -5.64
CA GLU A 762 26.80 45.11 -4.34
C GLU A 762 25.98 45.87 -3.27
N LYS A 763 25.74 47.16 -3.45
CA LYS A 763 24.88 47.94 -2.51
C LYS A 763 23.37 47.80 -2.79
N ASN A 764 22.98 47.32 -4.01
CA ASN A 764 21.59 47.20 -4.45
C ASN A 764 21.06 45.74 -4.42
N ASN A 765 21.83 44.75 -3.98
CA ASN A 765 21.46 43.35 -3.74
C ASN A 765 21.63 43.01 -2.26
#